data_bc1485921617630ea1f91eccd74f2380
#
_entry.id   bc1485921617630ea1f91eccd74f2380
#
_cell.length_a   1.000
_cell.length_b   1.000
_cell.length_c   1.000
_cell.angle_alpha   90.00
_cell.angle_beta   90.00
_cell.angle_gamma   90.00
#
_symmetry.space_group_name_H-M   'P 1'
#
loop_
_entity.id
_entity.type
_entity.pdbx_description
1 polymer ?
#
loop_
_entity_poly.entity_id
_entity_poly.type
_entity_poly.pdbx_seq_one_letter_code
_entity_poly.pdbx_strand_id
1 'polypeptide(L)'
;VVSSNPSEARAESAAIANFLSGGLQPDFVPIEVSAADRSMGETLYQELGCFACHEDNFAGRDLAAGWSIAALSEALHTPGEHPVLAGRMPDMKLTPRESLAIAAWLLRDQQADGPEEIVPGLKYSYYEEQNFPGNGPDWEALTPVEKGTTKTVTHELGTRRERYGLVLEGMIKVETAGAYQFWTNSDDGSELFVNGERLVDNLGTHPPQLRESEAVTLAAGWHSLRITFFEAGGGEQLKAGWSGPSIQRREFLESELAHSGSVPRPIDRGLVATDASANRRGGALVQARNCEACHQVESQSDFAKPFAALTADSSGCLDSSPSSKVPNYGFDASERELLVNLLRNRNDLQKPRTAYEEIFVRMNQHQCINCHSRDQVGEPSAKVLASFVGADDLGEEGRLPPSLGDVGAKLKEGVLGHAIAHGEEYRPSVKARMPAFRDVDKQLSWDLSAAFREVDRAADPRREPVFEPEEAKLGHQLTGTSGGLACIACHGSAGNPSVGVQGPSLSEMAPRLEYDWYVRWMSDPTKMRPGTRMLNVFGSGKSPITAVHDGDAAKQIDAIWQYLSLGDSMPLPAGLVTDRSSYELTPIERPLYFGTFYKDASARVMAVGFPERVSAAFDLHHARWVEVWRGDFMNAKGTWDGRAGQLESAGGSGVLAMPDGPAVAVGVGNGDWPAADKSAIKMIGHDRDALGHPTFRYALRESGIEVADGLKPVLAAGGSDLIRRIELRAARPVPGTQIQLVDGAEVKRIPVAWTTGPDGAAKFVVEVRMSW
;
A
#
# COMPACT_ATOMS: atom_id res chain seq x y z
N VAL A 1 0.52 21.06 -36.71
CA VAL A 1 -0.07 22.18 -37.45
C VAL A 1 1.03 22.82 -38.30
N VAL A 2 1.47 22.10 -39.30
CA VAL A 2 2.51 22.53 -40.25
C VAL A 2 1.95 22.52 -41.67
N SER A 3 2.70 23.10 -42.64
CA SER A 3 2.29 23.15 -44.04
C SER A 3 1.87 21.76 -44.56
N SER A 4 0.90 21.71 -45.45
CA SER A 4 0.48 20.49 -46.15
C SER A 4 1.54 19.96 -47.13
N ASN A 5 2.57 20.76 -47.46
CA ASN A 5 3.71 20.34 -48.23
C ASN A 5 4.77 19.67 -47.33
N PRO A 6 5.11 18.38 -47.50
CA PRO A 6 6.02 17.65 -46.61
C PRO A 6 7.41 18.27 -46.42
N SER A 7 7.98 18.88 -47.47
CA SER A 7 9.30 19.55 -47.36
C SER A 7 9.21 20.86 -46.60
N GLU A 8 8.17 21.62 -46.80
CA GLU A 8 7.91 22.89 -46.08
C GLU A 8 7.50 22.59 -44.64
N ALA A 9 6.72 21.57 -44.38
CA ALA A 9 6.36 21.11 -43.04
C ALA A 9 7.60 20.74 -42.21
N ARG A 10 8.57 20.05 -42.81
CA ARG A 10 9.85 19.73 -42.14
C ARG A 10 10.64 20.99 -41.81
N ALA A 11 10.72 21.95 -42.77
CA ALA A 11 11.43 23.24 -42.55
C ALA A 11 10.75 24.08 -41.50
N GLU A 12 9.42 24.13 -41.43
CA GLU A 12 8.66 24.82 -40.40
C GLU A 12 8.84 24.19 -39.03
N SER A 13 8.73 22.84 -38.95
CA SER A 13 8.95 22.10 -37.71
C SER A 13 10.36 22.29 -37.17
N ALA A 14 11.37 22.24 -38.02
CA ALA A 14 12.77 22.50 -37.66
C ALA A 14 12.97 23.94 -37.15
N ALA A 15 12.34 24.94 -37.77
CA ALA A 15 12.41 26.33 -37.31
C ALA A 15 11.72 26.53 -35.97
N ILE A 16 10.55 25.95 -35.77
CA ILE A 16 9.83 25.98 -34.49
C ILE A 16 10.66 25.28 -33.41
N ALA A 17 11.19 24.11 -33.67
CA ALA A 17 12.04 23.37 -32.75
C ALA A 17 13.29 24.19 -32.36
N ASN A 18 13.93 24.86 -33.33
CA ASN A 18 15.08 25.73 -33.09
C ASN A 18 14.72 26.89 -32.18
N PHE A 19 13.57 27.52 -32.38
CA PHE A 19 13.07 28.62 -31.52
C PHE A 19 12.77 28.12 -30.11
N LEU A 20 12.08 26.99 -29.96
CA LEU A 20 11.71 26.42 -28.64
C LEU A 20 12.95 25.92 -27.90
N SER A 21 13.95 25.38 -28.60
CA SER A 21 15.22 24.90 -28.01
C SER A 21 16.23 26.00 -27.73
N GLY A 22 16.08 27.21 -28.31
CA GLY A 22 17.03 28.32 -28.18
C GLY A 22 17.16 28.91 -26.79
N GLY A 23 16.30 28.53 -25.82
CA GLY A 23 16.39 28.88 -24.39
C GLY A 23 16.68 27.67 -23.47
N LEU A 24 16.67 26.48 -24.02
CA LEU A 24 16.91 25.23 -23.28
C LEU A 24 18.19 24.58 -23.83
N GLN A 25 19.33 24.92 -23.19
CA GLN A 25 20.40 23.93 -23.11
C GLN A 25 20.00 23.03 -21.92
N PRO A 26 19.51 21.81 -22.14
CA PRO A 26 19.45 20.87 -21.05
C PRO A 26 20.90 20.62 -20.66
N ASP A 27 21.27 20.97 -19.43
CA ASP A 27 22.44 20.38 -18.79
C ASP A 27 22.12 18.88 -18.76
N PHE A 28 22.59 18.17 -19.79
CA PHE A 28 22.47 16.73 -19.85
C PHE A 28 23.39 16.18 -18.78
N VAL A 29 22.85 15.92 -17.62
CA VAL A 29 23.53 15.15 -16.59
C VAL A 29 23.33 13.68 -16.96
N PRO A 30 24.39 12.96 -17.34
CA PRO A 30 24.29 11.53 -17.59
C PRO A 30 23.84 10.85 -16.29
N ILE A 31 22.69 10.21 -16.32
CA ILE A 31 22.31 9.29 -15.26
C ILE A 31 22.74 7.90 -15.72
N GLU A 32 23.47 7.18 -14.88
CA GLU A 32 23.77 5.78 -15.10
C GLU A 32 22.46 4.99 -14.99
N VAL A 33 22.06 4.40 -16.09
CA VAL A 33 20.86 3.56 -16.18
C VAL A 33 21.29 2.20 -16.72
N SER A 34 21.05 1.16 -15.94
CA SER A 34 21.39 -0.21 -16.33
C SER A 34 20.40 -0.78 -17.36
N ALA A 35 20.82 -1.86 -18.04
CA ALA A 35 19.90 -2.64 -18.86
C ALA A 35 18.73 -3.22 -18.03
N ALA A 36 19.00 -3.54 -16.75
CA ALA A 36 17.97 -4.02 -15.81
C ALA A 36 16.92 -2.94 -15.51
N ASP A 37 17.33 -1.66 -15.34
CA ASP A 37 16.37 -0.57 -15.14
C ASP A 37 15.48 -0.38 -16.36
N ARG A 38 16.03 -0.50 -17.59
CA ARG A 38 15.23 -0.43 -18.82
C ARG A 38 14.23 -1.57 -18.93
N SER A 39 14.64 -2.80 -18.60
CA SER A 39 13.76 -3.98 -18.60
C SER A 39 12.67 -3.86 -17.54
N MET A 40 13.02 -3.37 -16.34
CA MET A 40 12.06 -3.06 -15.30
C MET A 40 11.07 -1.98 -15.74
N GLY A 41 11.54 -0.94 -16.43
CA GLY A 41 10.69 0.13 -16.95
C GLY A 41 9.67 -0.35 -17.97
N GLU A 42 10.06 -1.29 -18.87
CA GLU A 42 9.15 -1.94 -19.80
C GLU A 42 8.06 -2.72 -19.06
N THR A 43 8.47 -3.54 -18.09
CA THR A 43 7.56 -4.34 -17.27
C THR A 43 6.57 -3.44 -16.51
N LEU A 44 7.08 -2.39 -15.83
CA LEU A 44 6.25 -1.45 -15.09
C LEU A 44 5.27 -0.68 -15.99
N TYR A 45 5.69 -0.27 -17.19
CA TYR A 45 4.80 0.40 -18.15
C TYR A 45 3.60 -0.48 -18.51
N GLN A 46 3.81 -1.79 -18.66
CA GLN A 46 2.76 -2.76 -18.91
C GLN A 46 1.95 -3.06 -17.66
N GLU A 47 2.58 -3.42 -16.56
CA GLU A 47 1.89 -3.83 -15.33
C GLU A 47 1.05 -2.70 -14.72
N LEU A 48 1.56 -1.48 -14.67
CA LEU A 48 0.84 -0.35 -14.08
C LEU A 48 -0.27 0.22 -14.98
N GLY A 49 -0.35 -0.22 -16.24
CA GLY A 49 -1.42 0.16 -17.16
C GLY A 49 -1.21 1.48 -17.90
N CYS A 50 0.04 1.98 -18.00
CA CYS A 50 0.34 3.21 -18.74
C CYS A 50 -0.13 3.15 -20.22
N PHE A 51 -0.09 1.96 -20.82
CA PHE A 51 -0.54 1.70 -22.18
C PHE A 51 -2.03 2.02 -22.41
N ALA A 52 -2.86 2.04 -21.37
CA ALA A 52 -4.28 2.32 -21.53
C ALA A 52 -4.55 3.76 -22.00
N CYS A 53 -3.75 4.72 -21.54
CA CYS A 53 -3.79 6.10 -22.02
C CYS A 53 -2.77 6.40 -23.14
N HIS A 54 -1.72 5.58 -23.24
CA HIS A 54 -0.61 5.73 -24.19
C HIS A 54 -0.53 4.52 -25.11
N GLU A 55 -1.63 4.18 -25.77
CA GLU A 55 -1.84 2.94 -26.54
C GLU A 55 -0.78 2.69 -27.63
N ASP A 56 -0.27 3.76 -28.21
CA ASP A 56 0.74 3.71 -29.27
C ASP A 56 2.19 3.76 -28.76
N ASN A 57 2.43 3.57 -27.46
CA ASN A 57 3.76 3.70 -26.87
C ASN A 57 4.49 4.99 -27.30
N PHE A 58 3.74 6.08 -27.44
CA PHE A 58 4.21 7.35 -28.00
C PHE A 58 4.70 7.25 -29.46
N ALA A 59 4.20 6.25 -30.23
CA ALA A 59 4.58 6.08 -31.62
C ALA A 59 4.46 7.40 -32.42
N GLY A 60 5.52 7.77 -33.12
CA GLY A 60 5.60 9.02 -33.88
C GLY A 60 5.87 10.28 -33.06
N ARG A 61 6.05 10.19 -31.74
CA ARG A 61 6.51 11.28 -30.89
C ARG A 61 7.97 11.05 -30.52
N ASP A 62 8.85 11.93 -30.93
CA ASP A 62 10.24 11.92 -30.47
C ASP A 62 10.30 12.52 -29.05
N LEU A 63 10.04 11.68 -28.03
CA LEU A 63 10.19 12.10 -26.64
C LEU A 63 11.64 12.51 -26.34
N ALA A 64 12.60 11.95 -27.09
CA ALA A 64 14.00 12.25 -26.94
C ALA A 64 14.37 13.69 -27.33
N ALA A 65 13.56 14.35 -28.15
CA ALA A 65 13.79 15.73 -28.54
C ALA A 65 13.51 16.76 -27.43
N GLY A 66 12.75 16.37 -26.39
CA GLY A 66 12.32 17.29 -25.33
C GLY A 66 12.64 16.89 -23.90
N TRP A 67 13.11 15.64 -23.68
CA TRP A 67 13.31 15.11 -22.34
C TRP A 67 14.67 14.44 -22.17
N SER A 68 15.33 14.69 -21.05
CA SER A 68 16.36 13.79 -20.52
C SER A 68 15.72 12.75 -19.63
N ILE A 69 16.40 11.61 -19.40
CA ILE A 69 15.91 10.56 -18.48
C ILE A 69 15.66 11.14 -17.09
N ALA A 70 16.57 12.01 -16.59
CA ALA A 70 16.40 12.68 -15.30
C ALA A 70 15.13 13.52 -15.23
N ALA A 71 14.96 14.41 -16.21
CA ALA A 71 13.81 15.33 -16.24
C ALA A 71 12.48 14.56 -16.41
N LEU A 72 12.46 13.52 -17.25
CA LEU A 72 11.26 12.69 -17.39
C LEU A 72 10.98 11.88 -16.12
N SER A 73 12.01 11.35 -15.47
CA SER A 73 11.85 10.63 -14.20
C SER A 73 11.25 11.53 -13.11
N GLU A 74 11.76 12.75 -12.96
CA GLU A 74 11.23 13.74 -12.00
C GLU A 74 9.78 14.09 -12.34
N ALA A 75 9.50 14.38 -13.60
CA ALA A 75 8.16 14.71 -14.06
C ALA A 75 7.14 13.58 -13.89
N LEU A 76 7.56 12.33 -14.05
CA LEU A 76 6.71 11.15 -13.79
C LEU A 76 6.49 10.90 -12.30
N HIS A 77 7.47 11.24 -11.46
CA HIS A 77 7.36 11.10 -10.01
C HIS A 77 6.41 12.13 -9.38
N THR A 78 6.44 13.37 -9.86
CA THR A 78 5.61 14.48 -9.35
C THR A 78 4.92 15.22 -10.48
N PRO A 79 4.00 14.57 -11.23
CA PRO A 79 3.41 15.16 -12.43
C PRO A 79 2.61 16.45 -12.15
N GLY A 80 2.02 16.59 -10.97
CA GLY A 80 1.28 17.77 -10.55
C GLY A 80 2.14 19.02 -10.36
N GLU A 81 3.43 18.88 -10.14
CA GLU A 81 4.38 19.98 -9.96
C GLU A 81 5.08 20.38 -11.27
N HIS A 82 5.02 19.50 -12.28
CA HIS A 82 5.74 19.72 -13.53
C HIS A 82 4.95 20.62 -14.51
N PRO A 83 5.51 21.71 -15.05
CA PRO A 83 4.78 22.70 -15.85
C PRO A 83 4.05 22.13 -17.08
N VAL A 84 4.57 21.05 -17.67
CA VAL A 84 3.97 20.41 -18.86
C VAL A 84 2.93 19.37 -18.50
N LEU A 85 3.10 18.65 -17.39
CA LEU A 85 2.25 17.53 -17.00
C LEU A 85 1.13 17.94 -16.04
N ALA A 86 1.32 19.02 -15.28
CA ALA A 86 0.32 19.52 -14.34
C ALA A 86 -1.06 19.72 -14.99
N GLY A 87 -2.09 19.16 -14.39
CA GLY A 87 -3.46 19.20 -14.92
C GLY A 87 -3.71 18.37 -16.19
N ARG A 88 -2.75 17.59 -16.66
CA ARG A 88 -2.85 16.76 -17.88
C ARG A 88 -2.60 15.29 -17.62
N MET A 89 -1.60 14.96 -16.83
CA MET A 89 -1.26 13.60 -16.44
C MET A 89 -1.64 13.42 -14.97
N PRO A 90 -2.48 12.41 -14.64
CA PRO A 90 -2.78 12.10 -13.24
C PRO A 90 -1.55 11.48 -12.56
N ASP A 91 -1.51 11.57 -11.23
CA ASP A 91 -0.43 10.99 -10.44
C ASP A 91 -0.59 9.46 -10.36
N MET A 92 0.37 8.74 -10.91
CA MET A 92 0.46 7.27 -10.86
C MET A 92 1.10 6.77 -9.55
N LYS A 93 1.43 7.64 -8.61
CA LYS A 93 2.08 7.30 -7.32
C LYS A 93 3.36 6.48 -7.52
N LEU A 94 4.16 6.85 -8.49
CA LEU A 94 5.41 6.15 -8.79
C LEU A 94 6.46 6.47 -7.71
N THR A 95 7.18 5.45 -7.28
CA THR A 95 8.40 5.66 -6.50
C THR A 95 9.49 6.28 -7.38
N PRO A 96 10.52 6.93 -6.80
CA PRO A 96 11.65 7.45 -7.58
C PRO A 96 12.32 6.40 -8.47
N ARG A 97 12.37 5.14 -8.03
CA ARG A 97 12.95 4.03 -8.79
C ARG A 97 12.05 3.62 -9.96
N GLU A 98 10.74 3.49 -9.74
CA GLU A 98 9.78 3.18 -10.82
C GLU A 98 9.76 4.26 -11.88
N SER A 99 9.75 5.53 -11.50
CA SER A 99 9.77 6.64 -12.45
C SER A 99 11.07 6.71 -13.26
N LEU A 100 12.22 6.43 -12.63
CA LEU A 100 13.50 6.34 -13.32
C LEU A 100 13.52 5.18 -14.33
N ALA A 101 13.05 4.02 -13.93
CA ALA A 101 12.99 2.84 -14.81
C ALA A 101 12.09 3.09 -16.02
N ILE A 102 10.89 3.63 -15.83
CA ILE A 102 9.97 3.96 -16.91
C ILE A 102 10.57 5.02 -17.83
N ALA A 103 11.18 6.08 -17.29
CA ALA A 103 11.85 7.10 -18.09
C ALA A 103 13.00 6.52 -18.93
N ALA A 104 13.79 5.62 -18.34
CA ALA A 104 14.88 4.92 -19.03
C ALA A 104 14.41 4.05 -20.19
N TRP A 105 13.28 3.36 -20.02
CA TRP A 105 12.68 2.56 -21.09
C TRP A 105 12.05 3.43 -22.17
N LEU A 106 11.32 4.48 -21.82
CA LEU A 106 10.69 5.39 -22.78
C LEU A 106 11.74 6.13 -23.63
N LEU A 107 12.88 6.46 -23.04
CA LEU A 107 13.99 7.17 -23.68
C LEU A 107 15.17 6.25 -24.04
N ARG A 108 14.94 4.94 -24.17
CA ARG A 108 15.98 3.95 -24.46
C ARG A 108 16.81 4.25 -25.71
N ASP A 109 16.20 4.95 -26.66
CA ASP A 109 16.88 5.35 -27.89
C ASP A 109 17.81 6.56 -27.72
N GLN A 110 17.84 7.19 -26.55
CA GLN A 110 18.80 8.24 -26.21
C GLN A 110 20.15 7.70 -25.79
N GLN A 111 20.27 6.44 -25.51
CA GLN A 111 21.49 5.81 -25.04
C GLN A 111 21.85 4.63 -25.93
N ALA A 112 23.06 4.63 -26.47
CA ALA A 112 23.64 3.44 -27.04
C ALA A 112 24.32 2.61 -25.96
N ASP A 113 24.28 1.28 -26.08
CA ASP A 113 25.12 0.43 -25.25
C ASP A 113 26.58 0.77 -25.57
N GLY A 114 27.34 1.21 -24.59
CA GLY A 114 28.75 1.45 -24.68
C GLY A 114 29.52 0.12 -24.80
N PRO A 115 30.81 0.15 -25.09
CA PRO A 115 31.65 -1.03 -25.00
C PRO A 115 31.60 -1.62 -23.59
N GLU A 116 31.75 -2.94 -23.47
CA GLU A 116 31.93 -3.58 -22.16
C GLU A 116 33.19 -3.03 -21.49
N GLU A 117 32.99 -2.47 -20.34
CA GLU A 117 34.03 -1.90 -19.49
C GLU A 117 33.96 -2.54 -18.08
N ILE A 118 35.03 -2.43 -17.31
CA ILE A 118 35.01 -2.81 -15.90
C ILE A 118 34.37 -1.68 -15.12
N VAL A 119 33.18 -1.95 -14.57
CA VAL A 119 32.35 -1.00 -13.82
C VAL A 119 32.42 -1.34 -12.34
N PRO A 120 32.53 -0.37 -11.42
CA PRO A 120 32.52 -0.62 -9.98
C PRO A 120 31.25 -1.33 -9.48
N GLY A 121 31.42 -2.22 -8.49
CA GLY A 121 30.33 -2.95 -7.83
C GLY A 121 30.08 -4.34 -8.42
N LEU A 122 29.08 -5.04 -7.88
CA LEU A 122 28.68 -6.39 -8.27
C LEU A 122 27.30 -6.37 -8.94
N LYS A 123 27.07 -7.25 -9.89
CA LYS A 123 25.71 -7.60 -10.35
C LYS A 123 25.02 -8.45 -9.28
N TYR A 124 23.72 -8.27 -9.08
CA TYR A 124 22.95 -9.17 -8.28
C TYR A 124 21.73 -9.73 -9.00
N SER A 125 21.37 -10.94 -8.63
CA SER A 125 20.08 -11.56 -8.96
C SER A 125 19.37 -11.87 -7.66
N TYR A 126 18.12 -11.43 -7.53
CA TYR A 126 17.29 -11.63 -6.36
C TYR A 126 16.18 -12.64 -6.69
N TYR A 127 15.95 -13.59 -5.78
CA TYR A 127 15.03 -14.71 -5.94
C TYR A 127 14.08 -14.78 -4.78
N GLU A 128 12.83 -15.18 -5.05
CA GLU A 128 11.81 -15.41 -4.03
C GLU A 128 11.27 -16.83 -4.12
N GLU A 129 11.43 -17.60 -3.07
CA GLU A 129 10.95 -18.99 -2.99
C GLU A 129 10.20 -19.22 -1.69
N GLN A 130 9.30 -20.21 -1.69
CA GLN A 130 8.55 -20.60 -0.48
C GLN A 130 9.46 -21.27 0.56
N ASN A 131 10.42 -22.07 0.10
CA ASN A 131 11.36 -22.76 0.95
C ASN A 131 12.72 -22.88 0.27
N PHE A 132 13.76 -22.39 0.93
CA PHE A 132 15.12 -22.65 0.54
C PHE A 132 15.65 -23.91 1.24
N PRO A 133 16.19 -24.91 0.51
CA PRO A 133 16.75 -26.08 1.13
C PRO A 133 18.05 -25.73 1.89
N GLY A 134 18.25 -26.29 3.07
CA GLY A 134 19.43 -26.02 3.91
C GLY A 134 20.78 -26.35 3.26
N ASN A 135 20.80 -27.18 2.22
CA ASN A 135 21.98 -27.47 1.40
C ASN A 135 22.15 -26.52 0.20
N GLY A 136 21.41 -25.40 0.18
CA GLY A 136 21.40 -24.42 -0.90
C GLY A 136 20.48 -24.79 -2.07
N PRO A 137 19.88 -23.80 -2.74
CA PRO A 137 19.07 -24.03 -3.92
C PRO A 137 19.95 -24.28 -5.17
N ASP A 138 19.34 -24.87 -6.17
CA ASP A 138 19.90 -24.87 -7.52
C ASP A 138 19.60 -23.51 -8.18
N TRP A 139 20.51 -22.57 -8.07
CA TRP A 139 20.37 -21.20 -8.56
C TRP A 139 20.15 -21.12 -10.07
N GLU A 140 20.59 -22.12 -10.85
CA GLU A 140 20.41 -22.15 -12.31
C GLU A 140 18.99 -22.58 -12.70
N ALA A 141 18.32 -23.34 -11.83
CA ALA A 141 16.93 -23.73 -12.03
C ALA A 141 15.91 -22.65 -11.64
N LEU A 142 16.34 -21.61 -10.87
CA LEU A 142 15.47 -20.54 -10.40
C LEU A 142 15.43 -19.37 -11.39
N THR A 143 14.27 -18.72 -11.44
CA THR A 143 14.11 -17.48 -12.22
C THR A 143 14.22 -16.29 -11.25
N PRO A 144 15.17 -15.35 -11.44
CA PRO A 144 15.28 -14.19 -10.58
C PRO A 144 14.09 -13.24 -10.77
N VAL A 145 13.54 -12.76 -9.67
CA VAL A 145 12.48 -11.76 -9.62
C VAL A 145 13.02 -10.37 -9.96
N GLU A 146 14.26 -10.10 -9.54
CA GLU A 146 14.92 -8.81 -9.76
C GLU A 146 16.41 -9.02 -10.10
N LYS A 147 16.95 -8.12 -10.94
CA LYS A 147 18.39 -8.03 -11.21
C LYS A 147 18.83 -6.58 -11.13
N GLY A 148 20.04 -6.35 -10.65
CA GLY A 148 20.60 -5.01 -10.55
C GLY A 148 22.09 -5.00 -10.27
N THR A 149 22.58 -3.89 -9.74
CA THR A 149 23.96 -3.73 -9.30
C THR A 149 24.00 -3.22 -7.86
N THR A 150 25.01 -3.62 -7.10
CA THR A 150 25.29 -3.15 -5.75
C THR A 150 26.74 -2.76 -5.62
N LYS A 151 27.04 -1.77 -4.81
CA LYS A 151 28.43 -1.31 -4.56
C LYS A 151 29.18 -2.19 -3.58
N THR A 152 28.45 -2.89 -2.69
CA THR A 152 29.01 -3.69 -1.58
C THR A 152 28.29 -5.03 -1.50
N VAL A 153 28.86 -5.97 -0.75
CA VAL A 153 28.14 -7.19 -0.38
C VAL A 153 27.14 -6.85 0.71
N THR A 154 25.86 -7.07 0.43
CA THR A 154 24.75 -6.79 1.35
C THR A 154 23.58 -7.74 1.10
N HIS A 155 22.81 -8.02 2.14
CA HIS A 155 21.54 -8.73 2.05
C HIS A 155 20.35 -7.79 1.82
N GLU A 156 20.53 -6.49 1.95
CA GLU A 156 19.46 -5.45 1.86
C GLU A 156 19.07 -5.15 0.41
N LEU A 157 18.87 -6.20 -0.40
CA LEU A 157 18.48 -6.13 -1.79
C LEU A 157 17.14 -6.85 -1.98
N GLY A 158 16.25 -6.28 -2.82
CA GLY A 158 14.92 -6.81 -3.04
C GLY A 158 13.87 -6.34 -2.02
N THR A 159 12.71 -6.99 -2.03
CA THR A 159 11.51 -6.52 -1.31
C THR A 159 11.18 -7.33 -0.06
N ARG A 160 11.60 -8.58 0.02
CA ARG A 160 11.34 -9.46 1.17
C ARG A 160 12.49 -9.42 2.18
N ARG A 161 12.14 -9.71 3.43
CA ARG A 161 13.11 -9.92 4.50
C ARG A 161 13.28 -11.39 4.87
N GLU A 162 12.39 -12.25 4.42
CA GLU A 162 12.43 -13.69 4.65
C GLU A 162 12.12 -14.45 3.36
N ARG A 163 12.63 -15.67 3.22
CA ARG A 163 12.40 -16.56 2.08
C ARG A 163 12.81 -15.96 0.76
N TYR A 164 14.02 -15.45 0.74
CA TYR A 164 14.62 -14.90 -0.46
C TYR A 164 16.06 -15.37 -0.63
N GLY A 165 16.57 -15.23 -1.83
CA GLY A 165 17.94 -15.56 -2.13
C GLY A 165 18.61 -14.50 -2.99
N LEU A 166 19.94 -14.45 -2.91
CA LEU A 166 20.79 -13.53 -3.66
C LEU A 166 21.93 -14.28 -4.31
N VAL A 167 22.20 -13.94 -5.55
CA VAL A 167 23.46 -14.28 -6.23
C VAL A 167 24.13 -12.97 -6.59
N LEU A 168 25.33 -12.73 -6.05
CA LEU A 168 26.17 -11.57 -6.31
C LEU A 168 27.31 -12.02 -7.20
N GLU A 169 27.52 -11.39 -8.36
CA GLU A 169 28.51 -11.78 -9.36
C GLU A 169 29.33 -10.59 -9.85
N GLY A 170 30.61 -10.80 -9.99
CA GLY A 170 31.54 -9.80 -10.50
C GLY A 170 32.99 -10.22 -10.37
N MET A 171 33.82 -9.29 -9.98
CA MET A 171 35.26 -9.48 -9.86
C MET A 171 35.78 -8.82 -8.60
N ILE A 172 36.84 -9.41 -8.01
CA ILE A 172 37.61 -8.83 -6.90
C ILE A 172 39.00 -8.46 -7.40
N LYS A 173 39.48 -7.27 -7.01
CA LYS A 173 40.79 -6.77 -7.39
C LYS A 173 41.83 -7.17 -6.39
N VAL A 174 42.80 -7.97 -6.80
CA VAL A 174 43.96 -8.34 -6.03
C VAL A 174 45.11 -7.38 -6.42
N GLU A 175 45.53 -6.53 -5.47
CA GLU A 175 46.61 -5.56 -5.72
C GLU A 175 47.98 -6.23 -5.66
N THR A 176 48.23 -7.19 -4.76
CA THR A 176 49.48 -7.84 -4.53
C THR A 176 49.33 -9.35 -4.62
N ALA A 177 50.10 -10.01 -5.49
CA ALA A 177 50.09 -11.47 -5.57
C ALA A 177 50.49 -12.10 -4.24
N GLY A 178 49.77 -13.16 -3.83
CA GLY A 178 50.08 -13.84 -2.57
C GLY A 178 48.96 -14.75 -2.08
N ALA A 179 49.04 -15.17 -0.84
CA ALA A 179 48.06 -16.03 -0.20
C ALA A 179 46.96 -15.17 0.42
N TYR A 180 45.69 -15.48 0.04
CA TYR A 180 44.48 -14.82 0.49
C TYR A 180 43.57 -15.84 1.17
N GLN A 181 42.86 -15.40 2.21
CA GLN A 181 41.86 -16.19 2.90
C GLN A 181 40.52 -15.42 2.86
N PHE A 182 39.47 -16.08 2.39
CA PHE A 182 38.14 -15.49 2.22
C PHE A 182 37.21 -15.94 3.33
N TRP A 183 36.20 -15.15 3.61
CA TRP A 183 35.19 -15.49 4.62
C TRP A 183 33.81 -14.95 4.26
N THR A 184 32.78 -15.66 4.74
CA THR A 184 31.42 -15.15 4.83
C THR A 184 30.95 -15.22 6.29
N ASN A 185 30.04 -14.30 6.66
CA ASN A 185 29.31 -14.34 7.91
C ASN A 185 27.86 -14.08 7.57
N SER A 186 27.04 -15.11 7.64
CA SER A 186 25.66 -15.06 7.19
C SER A 186 24.70 -15.70 8.17
N ASP A 187 23.48 -15.26 8.11
CA ASP A 187 22.25 -15.78 8.68
C ASP A 187 21.20 -15.71 7.55
N ASP A 188 20.78 -16.76 6.87
CA ASP A 188 21.17 -18.18 6.94
C ASP A 188 22.40 -18.52 6.08
N GLY A 189 22.19 -19.33 5.02
CA GLY A 189 23.25 -19.97 4.27
C GLY A 189 23.92 -19.09 3.20
N SER A 190 25.24 -19.22 3.05
CA SER A 190 26.00 -18.55 2.01
C SER A 190 27.16 -19.38 1.47
N GLU A 191 27.56 -19.10 0.23
CA GLU A 191 28.77 -19.66 -0.37
C GLU A 191 29.57 -18.53 -1.02
N LEU A 192 30.89 -18.69 -1.11
CA LEU A 192 31.77 -17.76 -1.81
C LEU A 192 32.68 -18.53 -2.78
N PHE A 193 32.71 -18.07 -4.02
CA PHE A 193 33.50 -18.64 -5.10
C PHE A 193 34.47 -17.59 -5.64
N VAL A 194 35.71 -18.00 -5.92
CA VAL A 194 36.72 -17.20 -6.62
C VAL A 194 37.24 -18.03 -7.79
N ASN A 195 37.29 -17.44 -8.98
CA ASN A 195 37.69 -18.12 -10.22
C ASN A 195 36.91 -19.43 -10.49
N GLY A 196 35.65 -19.49 -10.05
CA GLY A 196 34.77 -20.66 -10.19
C GLY A 196 34.99 -21.74 -9.12
N GLU A 197 36.01 -21.63 -8.27
CA GLU A 197 36.26 -22.55 -7.16
C GLU A 197 35.52 -22.10 -5.90
N ARG A 198 34.75 -23.01 -5.25
CA ARG A 198 34.09 -22.73 -3.98
C ARG A 198 35.10 -22.71 -2.85
N LEU A 199 35.36 -21.55 -2.29
CA LEU A 199 36.31 -21.35 -1.21
C LEU A 199 35.63 -21.37 0.18
N VAL A 200 34.42 -20.84 0.28
CA VAL A 200 33.66 -20.87 1.53
C VAL A 200 32.34 -21.61 1.31
N ASP A 201 32.10 -22.58 2.19
CA ASP A 201 30.84 -23.29 2.33
C ASP A 201 30.25 -22.98 3.70
N ASN A 202 29.24 -22.12 3.74
CA ASN A 202 28.50 -21.73 4.94
C ASN A 202 27.02 -22.00 4.75
N LEU A 203 26.70 -23.13 4.09
CA LEU A 203 25.31 -23.54 3.88
C LEU A 203 24.67 -24.00 5.19
N GLY A 204 23.35 -23.93 5.25
CA GLY A 204 22.55 -24.33 6.39
C GLY A 204 21.54 -23.25 6.79
N THR A 205 20.58 -23.62 7.61
CA THR A 205 19.71 -22.71 8.33
C THR A 205 20.29 -22.53 9.72
N HIS A 206 20.85 -21.39 10.02
CA HIS A 206 21.63 -21.14 11.24
C HIS A 206 21.68 -19.66 11.60
N PRO A 207 21.80 -19.29 12.90
CA PRO A 207 22.05 -17.91 13.29
C PRO A 207 23.40 -17.43 12.73
N PRO A 208 23.72 -16.12 12.81
CA PRO A 208 24.93 -15.57 12.22
C PRO A 208 26.17 -16.42 12.49
N GLN A 209 26.71 -17.00 11.41
CA GLN A 209 27.87 -17.90 11.46
C GLN A 209 28.95 -17.41 10.53
N LEU A 210 30.15 -17.30 11.10
CA LEU A 210 31.38 -17.00 10.35
C LEU A 210 32.03 -18.31 9.85
N ARG A 211 32.32 -18.36 8.55
CA ARG A 211 33.14 -19.41 7.93
C ARG A 211 34.26 -18.78 7.12
N GLU A 212 35.44 -19.38 7.24
CA GLU A 212 36.66 -18.96 6.54
C GLU A 212 37.18 -20.07 5.63
N SER A 213 37.76 -19.69 4.50
CA SER A 213 38.41 -20.62 3.57
C SER A 213 39.80 -21.05 4.08
N GLU A 214 40.35 -22.11 3.47
CA GLU A 214 41.81 -22.26 3.45
C GLU A 214 42.44 -21.12 2.65
N ALA A 215 43.74 -20.91 2.81
CA ALA A 215 44.47 -19.89 2.08
C ALA A 215 44.66 -20.30 0.61
N VAL A 216 44.26 -19.42 -0.32
CA VAL A 216 44.42 -19.60 -1.77
C VAL A 216 45.41 -18.60 -2.32
N THR A 217 46.30 -19.03 -3.21
CA THR A 217 47.28 -18.14 -3.86
C THR A 217 46.68 -17.48 -5.08
N LEU A 218 46.63 -16.15 -5.09
CA LEU A 218 46.12 -15.35 -6.18
C LEU A 218 47.23 -14.48 -6.79
N ALA A 219 47.16 -14.30 -8.11
CA ALA A 219 48.01 -13.32 -8.82
C ALA A 219 47.45 -11.90 -8.62
N ALA A 220 48.26 -10.89 -8.87
CA ALA A 220 47.73 -9.51 -8.96
C ALA A 220 46.82 -9.38 -10.22
N GLY A 221 45.70 -8.67 -10.09
CA GLY A 221 44.74 -8.49 -11.16
C GLY A 221 43.27 -8.73 -10.70
N TRP A 222 42.39 -8.82 -11.67
CA TRP A 222 40.98 -9.11 -11.43
C TRP A 222 40.69 -10.60 -11.42
N HIS A 223 39.99 -11.09 -10.41
CA HIS A 223 39.55 -12.47 -10.27
C HIS A 223 38.03 -12.53 -10.21
N SER A 224 37.41 -13.51 -10.85
CA SER A 224 35.97 -13.66 -10.77
C SER A 224 35.54 -13.94 -9.32
N LEU A 225 34.46 -13.29 -8.89
CA LEU A 225 33.86 -13.43 -7.57
C LEU A 225 32.37 -13.74 -7.73
N ARG A 226 31.90 -14.79 -7.07
CA ARG A 226 30.48 -15.09 -6.93
C ARG A 226 30.18 -15.39 -5.47
N ILE A 227 29.11 -14.78 -4.95
CA ILE A 227 28.61 -15.02 -3.58
C ILE A 227 27.14 -15.38 -3.73
N THR A 228 26.76 -16.50 -3.10
CA THR A 228 25.36 -16.90 -2.98
C THR A 228 24.91 -16.75 -1.54
N PHE A 229 23.65 -16.43 -1.36
CA PHE A 229 23.04 -16.26 -0.05
C PHE A 229 21.57 -16.65 -0.13
N PHE A 230 21.04 -17.29 0.90
CA PHE A 230 19.61 -17.45 1.08
C PHE A 230 19.22 -17.22 2.53
N GLU A 231 18.02 -16.67 2.69
CA GLU A 231 17.33 -16.44 3.96
C GLU A 231 16.05 -17.28 3.98
N ALA A 232 15.93 -18.17 4.94
CA ALA A 232 14.78 -19.04 5.10
C ALA A 232 13.77 -18.48 6.11
N GLY A 233 14.22 -17.75 7.12
CA GLY A 233 13.39 -17.07 8.11
C GLY A 233 14.14 -16.80 9.41
N GLY A 234 13.89 -15.65 10.02
CA GLY A 234 14.50 -15.23 11.28
C GLY A 234 15.22 -13.91 11.19
N GLY A 235 16.51 -13.89 11.58
CA GLY A 235 17.38 -12.73 11.41
C GLY A 235 18.12 -12.78 10.09
N GLU A 236 18.36 -11.66 9.44
CA GLU A 236 19.08 -11.59 8.16
C GLU A 236 20.47 -10.99 8.35
N GLN A 237 21.49 -11.64 7.82
CA GLN A 237 22.83 -11.10 7.74
C GLN A 237 23.62 -11.68 6.57
N LEU A 238 24.24 -10.84 5.79
CA LEU A 238 25.26 -11.24 4.83
C LEU A 238 26.43 -10.26 4.88
N LYS A 239 27.61 -10.77 5.23
CA LYS A 239 28.88 -10.09 5.15
C LYS A 239 29.90 -11.00 4.52
N ALA A 240 30.76 -10.46 3.68
CA ALA A 240 31.87 -11.20 3.10
C ALA A 240 33.12 -10.33 3.02
N GLY A 241 34.27 -10.99 3.05
CA GLY A 241 35.52 -10.30 3.04
C GLY A 241 36.72 -11.23 2.93
N TRP A 242 37.87 -10.69 3.16
CA TRP A 242 39.16 -11.38 3.03
C TRP A 242 40.23 -10.91 4.00
N SER A 243 41.33 -11.66 4.03
CA SER A 243 42.62 -11.26 4.55
C SER A 243 43.70 -11.69 3.55
N GLY A 244 44.86 -11.04 3.58
CA GLY A 244 45.95 -11.35 2.64
C GLY A 244 47.18 -10.50 2.86
N PRO A 245 48.12 -10.47 1.91
CA PRO A 245 49.33 -9.67 2.03
C PRO A 245 49.01 -8.21 2.33
N SER A 246 49.41 -7.73 3.52
CA SER A 246 49.13 -6.38 4.04
C SER A 246 47.66 -6.04 4.27
N ILE A 247 46.73 -7.02 4.20
CA ILE A 247 45.32 -6.87 4.50
C ILE A 247 44.98 -7.66 5.75
N GLN A 248 44.62 -6.95 6.82
CA GLN A 248 43.99 -7.58 7.99
C GLN A 248 42.57 -7.99 7.63
N ARG A 249 42.04 -9.02 8.30
CA ARG A 249 40.66 -9.48 8.04
C ARG A 249 39.65 -8.34 8.11
N ARG A 250 38.99 -8.08 7.00
CA ARG A 250 37.94 -7.06 6.83
C ARG A 250 36.99 -7.41 5.72
N GLU A 251 35.86 -6.73 5.68
CA GLU A 251 34.93 -6.79 4.55
C GLU A 251 35.60 -6.23 3.28
N PHE A 252 35.10 -6.65 2.10
CA PHE A 252 35.49 -6.08 0.82
C PHE A 252 35.16 -4.59 0.77
N LEU A 253 36.07 -3.81 0.20
CA LEU A 253 35.81 -2.39 -0.08
C LEU A 253 35.15 -2.22 -1.44
N GLU A 254 34.34 -1.18 -1.59
CA GLU A 254 33.68 -0.81 -2.87
C GLU A 254 34.71 -0.71 -4.01
N SER A 255 35.88 -0.14 -3.75
CA SER A 255 36.96 0.01 -4.74
C SER A 255 37.63 -1.29 -5.20
N GLU A 256 37.37 -2.40 -4.50
CA GLU A 256 37.92 -3.72 -4.80
C GLU A 256 36.94 -4.57 -5.62
N LEU A 257 35.68 -4.13 -5.73
CA LEU A 257 34.62 -4.85 -6.39
C LEU A 257 34.29 -4.21 -7.74
N ALA A 258 34.13 -5.03 -8.76
CA ALA A 258 33.73 -4.59 -10.09
C ALA A 258 32.96 -5.70 -10.83
N HIS A 259 32.34 -5.32 -11.94
CA HIS A 259 31.74 -6.27 -12.88
C HIS A 259 31.96 -5.81 -14.32
N SER A 260 31.84 -6.73 -15.27
CA SER A 260 31.75 -6.38 -16.68
C SER A 260 30.38 -5.80 -16.97
N GLY A 261 30.32 -4.58 -17.46
CA GLY A 261 29.10 -3.86 -17.74
C GLY A 261 29.27 -2.91 -18.92
N SER A 262 28.17 -2.58 -19.57
CA SER A 262 28.12 -1.54 -20.58
C SER A 262 27.78 -0.22 -19.86
N VAL A 263 28.65 0.78 -19.99
CA VAL A 263 28.33 2.15 -19.55
C VAL A 263 27.52 2.80 -20.65
N PRO A 264 26.22 3.09 -20.46
CA PRO A 264 25.41 3.74 -21.46
C PRO A 264 26.02 5.09 -21.85
N ARG A 265 26.21 5.33 -23.14
CA ARG A 265 26.70 6.61 -23.66
C ARG A 265 25.57 7.40 -24.30
N PRO A 266 25.46 8.69 -24.07
CA PRO A 266 24.53 9.53 -24.83
C PRO A 266 24.80 9.38 -26.33
N ILE A 267 23.75 9.15 -27.11
CA ILE A 267 23.87 9.21 -28.57
C ILE A 267 23.99 10.71 -28.91
N ASP A 268 25.10 11.08 -29.51
CA ASP A 268 25.24 12.41 -30.10
C ASP A 268 24.32 12.53 -31.33
N ARG A 269 23.11 13.05 -31.08
CA ARG A 269 22.13 13.30 -32.16
C ARG A 269 22.39 14.63 -32.87
N GLY A 270 23.59 15.20 -32.68
CA GLY A 270 23.95 16.50 -33.21
C GLY A 270 22.99 17.55 -32.68
N LEU A 271 23.37 18.31 -31.65
CA LEU A 271 22.65 19.48 -31.21
C LEU A 271 22.33 20.32 -32.46
N VAL A 272 21.03 20.57 -32.70
CA VAL A 272 20.61 21.47 -33.78
C VAL A 272 21.32 22.81 -33.50
N ALA A 273 22.35 23.11 -34.28
CA ALA A 273 23.09 24.31 -34.12
C ALA A 273 22.08 25.47 -34.17
N THR A 274 22.06 26.31 -33.14
CA THR A 274 21.13 27.42 -33.05
C THR A 274 21.40 28.38 -34.21
N ASP A 275 20.65 28.26 -35.31
CA ASP A 275 20.66 29.16 -36.42
C ASP A 275 19.76 30.36 -36.07
N ALA A 276 20.36 31.53 -35.91
CA ALA A 276 19.63 32.77 -35.58
C ALA A 276 18.54 33.12 -36.63
N SER A 277 18.64 32.65 -37.86
CA SER A 277 17.61 32.88 -38.89
C SER A 277 16.47 31.88 -38.73
N ALA A 278 16.76 30.61 -38.43
CA ALA A 278 15.77 29.59 -38.10
C ALA A 278 15.04 29.91 -36.79
N ASN A 279 15.74 30.42 -35.79
CA ASN A 279 15.16 30.87 -34.54
C ASN A 279 14.14 32.00 -34.72
N ARG A 280 14.51 33.08 -35.49
CA ARG A 280 13.55 34.16 -35.81
C ARG A 280 12.35 33.65 -36.61
N ARG A 281 12.57 32.76 -37.58
CA ARG A 281 11.49 32.13 -38.33
C ARG A 281 10.59 31.27 -37.44
N GLY A 282 11.17 30.50 -36.53
CA GLY A 282 10.45 29.68 -35.55
C GLY A 282 9.56 30.54 -34.65
N GLY A 283 10.07 31.64 -34.08
CA GLY A 283 9.29 32.57 -33.29
C GLY A 283 8.13 33.21 -34.06
N ALA A 284 8.38 33.60 -35.30
CA ALA A 284 7.32 34.13 -36.16
C ALA A 284 6.25 33.07 -36.49
N LEU A 285 6.63 31.81 -36.66
CA LEU A 285 5.68 30.71 -36.87
C LEU A 285 4.89 30.35 -35.61
N VAL A 286 5.52 30.36 -34.44
CA VAL A 286 4.84 30.15 -33.13
C VAL A 286 3.74 31.19 -32.95
N GLN A 287 4.07 32.47 -33.22
CA GLN A 287 3.13 33.55 -33.15
C GLN A 287 2.04 33.48 -34.24
N ALA A 288 2.42 33.25 -35.51
CA ALA A 288 1.48 33.14 -36.63
C ALA A 288 0.52 31.96 -36.52
N ARG A 289 0.93 30.88 -35.85
CA ARG A 289 0.15 29.66 -35.64
C ARG A 289 -0.57 29.67 -34.30
N ASN A 290 -0.43 30.70 -33.50
CA ASN A 290 -1.05 30.88 -32.18
C ASN A 290 -0.79 29.65 -31.25
N CYS A 291 0.45 29.18 -31.24
CA CYS A 291 0.84 28.03 -30.41
C CYS A 291 0.63 28.31 -28.91
N GLU A 292 0.68 29.58 -28.50
CA GLU A 292 0.46 30.02 -27.12
C GLU A 292 -0.94 29.77 -26.59
N ALA A 293 -1.93 29.69 -27.46
CA ALA A 293 -3.31 29.41 -27.05
C ALA A 293 -3.44 27.99 -26.36
N CYS A 294 -2.47 27.12 -26.64
CA CYS A 294 -2.44 25.76 -26.08
C CYS A 294 -1.15 25.41 -25.34
N HIS A 295 -0.07 26.17 -25.57
CA HIS A 295 1.24 25.95 -24.96
C HIS A 295 1.72 27.22 -24.26
N GLN A 296 2.32 27.11 -23.08
CA GLN A 296 2.97 28.20 -22.37
C GLN A 296 4.28 28.59 -23.09
N VAL A 297 4.20 29.44 -24.08
CA VAL A 297 5.35 29.99 -24.80
C VAL A 297 5.33 31.50 -24.57
N GLU A 298 6.45 32.09 -24.18
CA GLU A 298 6.54 33.57 -24.01
C GLU A 298 6.42 34.26 -25.34
N SER A 299 5.22 34.51 -25.81
CA SER A 299 4.92 35.41 -26.91
C SER A 299 3.50 35.99 -26.73
N GLN A 300 3.25 37.18 -27.19
CA GLN A 300 1.93 37.82 -27.10
C GLN A 300 1.21 37.69 -28.45
N SER A 301 0.08 36.94 -28.49
CA SER A 301 -0.79 36.93 -29.66
C SER A 301 -2.22 37.30 -29.29
N ASP A 302 -2.75 38.35 -29.87
CA ASP A 302 -4.13 38.82 -29.71
C ASP A 302 -5.12 38.17 -30.66
N PHE A 303 -4.75 37.06 -31.31
CA PHE A 303 -5.54 36.49 -32.41
C PHE A 303 -6.56 35.43 -32.01
N ALA A 304 -6.56 34.91 -30.79
CA ALA A 304 -7.51 33.88 -30.35
C ALA A 304 -8.86 34.52 -30.03
N LYS A 305 -9.86 34.26 -30.85
CA LYS A 305 -11.26 34.59 -30.50
C LYS A 305 -11.73 33.66 -29.39
N PRO A 306 -12.39 34.18 -28.34
CA PRO A 306 -13.02 33.32 -27.35
C PRO A 306 -14.07 32.45 -28.03
N PHE A 307 -14.27 31.24 -27.52
CA PHE A 307 -15.23 30.25 -28.07
C PHE A 307 -16.62 30.85 -28.31
N ALA A 308 -17.08 31.74 -27.44
CA ALA A 308 -18.36 32.44 -27.57
C ALA A 308 -18.44 33.37 -28.80
N ALA A 309 -17.30 33.80 -29.34
CA ALA A 309 -17.24 34.67 -30.50
C ALA A 309 -17.00 33.91 -31.83
N LEU A 310 -16.85 32.58 -31.77
CA LEU A 310 -16.73 31.77 -32.98
C LEU A 310 -18.10 31.70 -33.69
N THR A 311 -18.08 31.74 -35.01
CA THR A 311 -19.29 31.59 -35.84
C THR A 311 -19.32 30.21 -36.48
N ALA A 312 -20.52 29.68 -36.75
CA ALA A 312 -20.69 28.42 -37.43
C ALA A 312 -20.47 28.47 -38.94
N ASP A 313 -19.92 29.61 -39.42
CA ASP A 313 -19.58 29.77 -40.81
C ASP A 313 -18.36 28.90 -41.10
N SER A 314 -18.37 28.18 -42.22
CA SER A 314 -17.30 27.31 -42.65
C SER A 314 -16.01 28.04 -43.09
N SER A 315 -15.69 29.13 -42.41
CA SER A 315 -14.48 29.94 -42.64
C SER A 315 -13.39 29.65 -41.58
N GLY A 316 -12.15 29.85 -41.91
CA GLY A 316 -11.04 29.62 -40.97
C GLY A 316 -10.61 28.16 -40.91
N CYS A 317 -10.39 27.62 -39.71
CA CYS A 317 -9.92 26.26 -39.52
C CYS A 317 -10.97 25.18 -39.86
N LEU A 318 -12.25 25.57 -39.98
CA LEU A 318 -13.33 24.67 -40.40
C LEU A 318 -13.56 24.68 -41.95
N ASP A 319 -12.79 25.46 -42.69
CA ASP A 319 -12.82 25.41 -44.16
C ASP A 319 -12.29 24.08 -44.66
N SER A 320 -12.89 23.57 -45.75
CA SER A 320 -12.39 22.37 -46.41
C SER A 320 -11.00 22.56 -47.04
N SER A 321 -10.62 23.80 -47.27
CA SER A 321 -9.32 24.20 -47.82
C SER A 321 -8.82 25.44 -47.08
N PRO A 322 -8.40 25.31 -45.80
CA PRO A 322 -8.02 26.43 -45.00
C PRO A 322 -6.83 27.21 -45.60
N SER A 323 -6.89 28.51 -45.56
CA SER A 323 -5.79 29.37 -46.06
C SER A 323 -4.52 29.11 -45.23
N SER A 324 -3.34 29.40 -45.81
CA SER A 324 -2.05 29.26 -45.12
C SER A 324 -1.91 30.12 -43.84
N LYS A 325 -2.87 31.02 -43.57
CA LYS A 325 -2.88 31.90 -42.41
C LYS A 325 -3.64 31.32 -41.21
N VAL A 326 -4.30 30.16 -41.37
CA VAL A 326 -5.03 29.52 -40.28
C VAL A 326 -4.52 28.10 -40.10
N PRO A 327 -4.54 27.56 -38.87
CA PRO A 327 -4.13 26.19 -38.61
C PRO A 327 -4.98 25.21 -39.42
N ASN A 328 -4.34 24.25 -40.04
CA ASN A 328 -4.99 23.09 -40.63
C ASN A 328 -4.92 21.92 -39.64
N TYR A 329 -6.05 21.56 -39.05
CA TYR A 329 -6.17 20.46 -38.07
C TYR A 329 -6.39 19.11 -38.74
N GLY A 330 -6.50 19.07 -40.07
CA GLY A 330 -6.70 17.81 -40.82
C GLY A 330 -8.10 17.19 -40.64
N PHE A 331 -9.08 17.99 -40.18
CA PHE A 331 -10.44 17.47 -39.98
C PHE A 331 -11.03 16.91 -41.27
N ASP A 332 -11.64 15.74 -41.18
CA ASP A 332 -12.43 15.19 -42.27
C ASP A 332 -13.80 15.91 -42.39
N ALA A 333 -14.61 15.51 -43.35
CA ALA A 333 -15.89 16.13 -43.61
C ALA A 333 -16.90 15.93 -42.45
N SER A 334 -16.88 14.76 -41.83
CA SER A 334 -17.74 14.40 -40.71
C SER A 334 -17.38 15.19 -39.45
N GLU A 335 -16.08 15.25 -39.13
CA GLU A 335 -15.56 16.04 -37.99
C GLU A 335 -15.88 17.52 -38.13
N ARG A 336 -15.72 18.08 -39.33
CA ARG A 336 -16.12 19.47 -39.58
C ARG A 336 -17.61 19.71 -39.36
N GLU A 337 -18.46 18.78 -39.86
CA GLU A 337 -19.91 18.87 -39.66
C GLU A 337 -20.29 18.82 -38.17
N LEU A 338 -19.67 17.95 -37.38
CA LEU A 338 -19.87 17.89 -35.93
C LEU A 338 -19.48 19.19 -35.24
N LEU A 339 -18.32 19.76 -35.59
CA LEU A 339 -17.86 21.03 -35.03
C LEU A 339 -18.78 22.20 -35.41
N VAL A 340 -19.25 22.27 -36.66
CA VAL A 340 -20.23 23.27 -37.11
C VAL A 340 -21.55 23.12 -36.36
N ASN A 341 -22.04 21.89 -36.15
CA ASN A 341 -23.22 21.62 -35.36
C ASN A 341 -23.06 22.02 -33.90
N LEU A 342 -21.91 21.75 -33.30
CA LEU A 342 -21.58 22.21 -31.96
C LEU A 342 -21.65 23.74 -31.84
N LEU A 343 -21.06 24.46 -32.77
CA LEU A 343 -21.06 25.93 -32.76
C LEU A 343 -22.49 26.49 -32.95
N ARG A 344 -23.33 25.84 -33.77
CA ARG A 344 -24.74 26.24 -33.96
C ARG A 344 -25.56 26.05 -32.68
N ASN A 345 -25.28 25.00 -31.94
CA ASN A 345 -26.04 24.60 -30.76
C ASN A 345 -25.28 24.92 -29.45
N ARG A 346 -24.28 25.80 -29.48
CA ARG A 346 -23.42 26.09 -28.32
C ARG A 346 -24.14 26.53 -27.05
N ASN A 347 -25.34 27.11 -27.19
CA ASN A 347 -26.18 27.49 -26.06
C ASN A 347 -26.65 26.27 -25.25
N ASP A 348 -26.72 25.10 -25.89
CA ASP A 348 -27.07 23.85 -25.21
C ASP A 348 -25.96 23.39 -24.26
N LEU A 349 -24.69 23.79 -24.51
CA LEU A 349 -23.55 23.54 -23.60
C LEU A 349 -23.64 24.29 -22.27
N GLN A 350 -24.49 25.34 -22.21
CA GLN A 350 -24.73 26.12 -20.99
C GLN A 350 -25.86 25.55 -20.13
N LYS A 351 -26.61 24.56 -20.63
CA LYS A 351 -27.65 23.88 -19.85
C LYS A 351 -26.96 23.02 -18.78
N PRO A 352 -27.53 22.96 -17.55
CA PRO A 352 -27.09 21.99 -16.56
C PRO A 352 -27.15 20.58 -17.13
N ARG A 353 -26.10 19.81 -16.96
CA ARG A 353 -26.09 18.40 -17.36
C ARG A 353 -26.92 17.58 -16.39
N THR A 354 -27.53 16.52 -16.89
CA THR A 354 -28.04 15.45 -16.05
C THR A 354 -26.86 14.69 -15.42
N ALA A 355 -27.10 13.99 -14.32
CA ALA A 355 -26.06 13.17 -13.69
C ALA A 355 -25.46 12.14 -14.66
N TYR A 356 -26.28 11.56 -15.54
CA TYR A 356 -25.82 10.61 -16.56
C TYR A 356 -24.89 11.28 -17.59
N GLU A 357 -25.24 12.47 -18.06
CA GLU A 357 -24.39 13.26 -18.96
C GLU A 357 -23.09 13.68 -18.29
N GLU A 358 -23.13 14.03 -17.00
CA GLU A 358 -21.92 14.38 -16.24
C GLU A 358 -20.97 13.18 -16.14
N ILE A 359 -21.48 11.98 -15.83
CA ILE A 359 -20.69 10.74 -15.83
C ILE A 359 -20.03 10.55 -17.20
N PHE A 360 -20.81 10.64 -18.28
CA PHE A 360 -20.32 10.45 -19.64
C PHE A 360 -19.19 11.43 -19.97
N VAL A 361 -19.41 12.73 -19.72
CA VAL A 361 -18.45 13.79 -20.03
C VAL A 361 -17.17 13.61 -19.21
N ARG A 362 -17.28 13.40 -17.89
CA ARG A 362 -16.11 13.27 -17.02
C ARG A 362 -15.30 12.01 -17.29
N MET A 363 -15.97 10.88 -17.50
CA MET A 363 -15.26 9.63 -17.83
C MET A 363 -14.48 9.73 -19.14
N ASN A 364 -15.02 10.44 -20.14
CA ASN A 364 -14.31 10.68 -21.40
C ASN A 364 -13.21 11.73 -21.25
N GLN A 365 -13.49 12.84 -20.59
CA GLN A 365 -12.52 13.92 -20.36
C GLN A 365 -11.25 13.45 -19.66
N HIS A 366 -11.42 12.60 -18.65
CA HIS A 366 -10.32 12.08 -17.83
C HIS A 366 -9.87 10.67 -18.24
N GLN A 367 -10.32 10.19 -19.42
CA GLN A 367 -9.91 8.92 -20.00
C GLN A 367 -10.22 7.68 -19.12
N CYS A 368 -11.17 7.77 -18.20
CA CYS A 368 -11.57 6.65 -17.33
C CYS A 368 -12.03 5.44 -18.15
N ILE A 369 -12.65 5.70 -19.31
CA ILE A 369 -13.14 4.70 -20.27
C ILE A 369 -12.04 3.83 -20.87
N ASN A 370 -10.78 4.25 -20.80
CA ASN A 370 -9.65 3.46 -21.30
C ASN A 370 -9.30 2.29 -20.36
N CYS A 371 -9.77 2.34 -19.12
CA CYS A 371 -9.57 1.29 -18.12
C CYS A 371 -10.88 0.70 -17.60
N HIS A 372 -11.96 1.48 -17.59
CA HIS A 372 -13.22 1.10 -16.98
C HIS A 372 -14.37 1.06 -18.00
N SER A 373 -15.15 -0.01 -17.95
CA SER A 373 -16.43 -0.09 -18.64
C SER A 373 -17.57 0.42 -17.74
N ARG A 374 -18.58 1.07 -18.33
CA ARG A 374 -19.83 1.39 -17.67
C ARG A 374 -20.98 1.39 -18.69
N ASP A 375 -21.93 0.50 -18.51
CA ASP A 375 -23.12 0.35 -19.37
C ASP A 375 -22.70 0.34 -20.87
N GLN A 376 -23.06 1.36 -21.63
CA GLN A 376 -22.61 1.53 -23.02
C GLN A 376 -21.78 2.81 -23.19
N VAL A 377 -21.28 3.38 -22.11
CA VAL A 377 -20.54 4.67 -22.10
C VAL A 377 -19.05 4.50 -22.39
N GLY A 378 -18.63 3.44 -22.91
CA GLY A 378 -17.23 3.19 -23.25
C GLY A 378 -16.80 1.82 -22.73
N GLU A 379 -15.89 1.26 -23.47
CA GLU A 379 -15.28 -0.03 -23.18
C GLU A 379 -13.83 0.06 -23.66
N PRO A 380 -12.86 -0.37 -22.87
CA PRO A 380 -11.47 -0.44 -23.32
C PRO A 380 -11.38 -1.27 -24.60
N SER A 381 -10.50 -0.87 -25.53
CA SER A 381 -10.30 -1.64 -26.77
C SER A 381 -9.87 -3.08 -26.47
N ALA A 382 -10.16 -4.02 -27.36
CA ALA A 382 -9.78 -5.42 -27.20
C ALA A 382 -8.25 -5.56 -27.00
N LYS A 383 -7.44 -4.70 -27.63
CA LYS A 383 -5.99 -4.63 -27.46
C LYS A 383 -5.61 -4.20 -26.03
N VAL A 384 -6.26 -3.16 -25.50
CA VAL A 384 -6.06 -2.68 -24.13
C VAL A 384 -6.48 -3.75 -23.12
N LEU A 385 -7.67 -4.37 -23.30
CA LEU A 385 -8.13 -5.46 -22.44
C LEU A 385 -7.16 -6.65 -22.38
N ALA A 386 -6.57 -7.02 -23.53
CA ALA A 386 -5.59 -8.11 -23.62
C ALA A 386 -4.26 -7.79 -22.94
N SER A 387 -3.94 -6.50 -22.76
CA SER A 387 -2.66 -6.06 -22.19
C SER A 387 -2.65 -5.98 -20.66
N PHE A 388 -3.82 -6.00 -20.00
CA PHE A 388 -3.86 -6.03 -18.53
C PHE A 388 -3.39 -7.39 -18.00
N VAL A 389 -2.54 -7.33 -16.98
CA VAL A 389 -1.99 -8.51 -16.28
C VAL A 389 -2.45 -8.53 -14.81
N GLY A 390 -2.41 -9.70 -14.19
CA GLY A 390 -2.82 -9.88 -12.80
C GLY A 390 -2.79 -11.36 -12.40
N ALA A 391 -3.52 -11.72 -11.34
CA ALA A 391 -3.56 -13.10 -10.84
C ALA A 391 -4.47 -13.99 -11.73
N ASP A 392 -3.88 -14.99 -12.37
CA ASP A 392 -4.58 -15.92 -13.27
C ASP A 392 -5.69 -16.71 -12.56
N ASP A 393 -5.52 -17.03 -11.29
CA ASP A 393 -6.47 -17.80 -10.48
C ASP A 393 -7.85 -17.12 -10.36
N LEU A 394 -7.88 -15.79 -10.46
CA LEU A 394 -9.10 -14.98 -10.42
C LEU A 394 -9.69 -14.72 -11.81
N GLY A 395 -9.04 -15.17 -12.88
CA GLY A 395 -9.46 -14.89 -14.24
C GLY A 395 -9.50 -13.39 -14.54
N GLU A 396 -10.52 -12.93 -15.25
CA GLU A 396 -10.64 -11.51 -15.61
C GLU A 396 -10.77 -10.57 -14.40
N GLU A 397 -11.37 -11.03 -13.31
CA GLU A 397 -11.46 -10.23 -12.08
C GLU A 397 -10.12 -10.00 -11.40
N GLY A 398 -9.13 -10.87 -11.65
CA GLY A 398 -7.78 -10.77 -11.13
C GLY A 398 -6.87 -9.81 -11.89
N ARG A 399 -7.24 -9.43 -13.13
CA ARG A 399 -6.38 -8.63 -14.01
C ARG A 399 -7.01 -7.34 -14.53
N LEU A 400 -8.35 -7.30 -14.69
CA LEU A 400 -9.02 -6.15 -15.27
C LEU A 400 -9.44 -5.11 -14.20
N PRO A 401 -9.30 -3.82 -14.51
CA PRO A 401 -9.95 -2.77 -13.74
C PRO A 401 -11.46 -3.05 -13.59
N PRO A 402 -12.08 -2.69 -12.45
CA PRO A 402 -13.49 -2.98 -12.22
C PRO A 402 -14.41 -2.20 -13.17
N SER A 403 -15.49 -2.84 -13.62
CA SER A 403 -16.59 -2.10 -14.24
C SER A 403 -17.17 -1.09 -13.24
N LEU A 404 -17.52 0.10 -13.73
CA LEU A 404 -18.16 1.17 -12.96
C LEU A 404 -19.69 1.12 -13.01
N GLY A 405 -20.27 0.11 -13.65
CA GLY A 405 -21.71 -0.15 -13.54
C GLY A 405 -22.12 -0.36 -12.08
N ASP A 406 -23.16 0.30 -11.63
CA ASP A 406 -23.71 0.22 -10.26
C ASP A 406 -22.72 0.69 -9.14
N VAL A 407 -21.64 1.42 -9.49
CA VAL A 407 -20.61 1.83 -8.54
C VAL A 407 -21.11 2.82 -7.50
N GLY A 408 -22.04 3.70 -7.88
CA GLY A 408 -22.66 4.68 -6.99
C GLY A 408 -23.64 4.05 -5.99
N ALA A 409 -24.23 2.89 -6.32
CA ALA A 409 -24.99 2.08 -5.38
C ALA A 409 -24.09 1.17 -4.53
N LYS A 410 -22.90 0.82 -5.03
CA LYS A 410 -21.98 -0.13 -4.40
C LYS A 410 -21.16 0.50 -3.30
N LEU A 411 -20.54 1.63 -3.57
CA LEU A 411 -19.56 2.24 -2.68
C LEU A 411 -20.16 3.39 -1.87
N LYS A 412 -19.77 3.50 -0.61
CA LYS A 412 -20.08 4.66 0.22
C LYS A 412 -19.47 5.93 -0.40
N GLU A 413 -20.17 7.05 -0.29
CA GLU A 413 -19.82 8.31 -0.95
C GLU A 413 -18.37 8.75 -0.68
N GLY A 414 -17.97 8.78 0.58
CA GLY A 414 -16.61 9.14 0.95
C GLY A 414 -15.54 8.21 0.35
N VAL A 415 -15.84 6.91 0.24
CA VAL A 415 -14.94 5.90 -0.33
C VAL A 415 -14.77 6.09 -1.82
N LEU A 416 -15.88 6.32 -2.53
CA LEU A 416 -15.83 6.53 -3.99
C LEU A 416 -15.07 7.80 -4.35
N GLY A 417 -15.35 8.91 -3.64
CA GLY A 417 -14.64 10.17 -3.82
C GLY A 417 -13.15 10.06 -3.51
N HIS A 418 -12.81 9.35 -2.43
CA HIS A 418 -11.42 9.10 -2.04
C HIS A 418 -10.67 8.25 -3.09
N ALA A 419 -11.31 7.19 -3.59
CA ALA A 419 -10.72 6.35 -4.62
C ALA A 419 -10.39 7.13 -5.90
N ILE A 420 -11.27 8.03 -6.34
CA ILE A 420 -11.03 8.90 -7.50
C ILE A 420 -9.92 9.91 -7.21
N ALA A 421 -9.96 10.56 -6.04
CA ALA A 421 -8.99 11.58 -5.69
C ALA A 421 -7.57 11.01 -5.50
N HIS A 422 -7.44 9.83 -4.89
CA HIS A 422 -6.17 9.29 -4.42
C HIS A 422 -5.74 7.98 -5.10
N GLY A 423 -6.56 7.40 -5.98
CA GLY A 423 -6.22 6.16 -6.69
C GLY A 423 -6.01 4.97 -5.74
N GLU A 424 -7.00 4.65 -4.91
CA GLU A 424 -6.89 3.56 -3.94
C GLU A 424 -6.92 2.18 -4.58
N GLU A 425 -6.11 1.28 -4.04
CA GLU A 425 -5.99 -0.12 -4.47
C GLU A 425 -6.82 -1.03 -3.58
N TYR A 426 -8.03 -1.40 -4.03
CA TYR A 426 -8.91 -2.32 -3.30
C TYR A 426 -8.80 -3.78 -3.77
N ARG A 427 -7.99 -4.05 -4.78
CA ARG A 427 -7.82 -5.38 -5.37
C ARG A 427 -6.34 -5.69 -5.54
N PRO A 428 -5.73 -6.40 -4.58
CA PRO A 428 -4.30 -6.68 -4.60
C PRO A 428 -3.86 -7.58 -5.77
N SER A 429 -4.81 -8.28 -6.40
CA SER A 429 -4.56 -9.13 -7.57
C SER A 429 -4.39 -8.37 -8.88
N VAL A 430 -4.93 -7.15 -8.99
CA VAL A 430 -4.87 -6.33 -10.21
C VAL A 430 -3.59 -5.50 -10.20
N LYS A 431 -2.73 -5.70 -11.18
CA LYS A 431 -1.45 -4.97 -11.29
C LYS A 431 -1.62 -3.54 -11.75
N ALA A 432 -2.62 -3.29 -12.62
CA ALA A 432 -2.91 -1.95 -13.10
C ALA A 432 -3.27 -1.01 -11.95
N ARG A 433 -2.52 0.08 -11.84
CA ARG A 433 -2.67 1.07 -10.77
C ARG A 433 -3.69 2.13 -11.19
N MET A 434 -4.68 2.40 -10.33
CA MET A 434 -5.59 3.51 -10.54
C MET A 434 -4.85 4.83 -10.26
N PRO A 435 -4.83 5.78 -11.23
CA PRO A 435 -4.20 7.08 -11.01
C PRO A 435 -4.98 7.94 -10.01
N ALA A 436 -4.29 8.84 -9.33
CA ALA A 436 -4.87 9.87 -8.48
C ALA A 436 -5.19 11.13 -9.32
N PHE A 437 -6.44 11.61 -9.23
CA PHE A 437 -6.91 12.74 -10.04
C PHE A 437 -7.01 14.07 -9.28
N ARG A 438 -6.69 14.11 -7.99
CA ARG A 438 -6.84 15.30 -7.14
C ARG A 438 -6.14 16.53 -7.69
N ASP A 439 -4.95 16.35 -8.28
CA ASP A 439 -4.13 17.47 -8.77
C ASP A 439 -4.45 17.82 -10.24
N VAL A 440 -5.20 16.97 -10.93
CA VAL A 440 -5.70 17.23 -12.29
C VAL A 440 -6.98 18.06 -12.26
N ASP A 441 -7.95 17.62 -11.42
CA ASP A 441 -9.23 18.32 -11.25
C ASP A 441 -9.71 18.13 -9.80
N LYS A 442 -9.60 19.19 -9.00
CA LYS A 442 -9.96 19.20 -7.58
C LYS A 442 -11.44 18.91 -7.31
N GLN A 443 -12.31 19.18 -8.28
CA GLN A 443 -13.76 19.00 -8.15
C GLN A 443 -14.22 17.62 -8.66
N LEU A 444 -13.43 16.96 -9.50
CA LEU A 444 -13.78 15.71 -10.18
C LEU A 444 -14.34 14.64 -9.24
N SER A 445 -13.65 14.41 -8.13
CA SER A 445 -14.02 13.35 -7.18
C SER A 445 -15.42 13.56 -6.58
N TRP A 446 -15.79 14.81 -6.31
CA TRP A 446 -17.09 15.17 -5.79
C TRP A 446 -18.18 15.09 -6.85
N ASP A 447 -17.97 15.74 -7.99
CA ASP A 447 -18.95 15.81 -9.08
C ASP A 447 -19.27 14.41 -9.60
N LEU A 448 -18.22 13.62 -9.86
CA LEU A 448 -18.40 12.27 -10.40
C LEU A 448 -19.00 11.30 -9.39
N SER A 449 -18.60 11.37 -8.11
CA SER A 449 -19.21 10.55 -7.06
C SER A 449 -20.67 10.87 -6.87
N ALA A 450 -21.03 12.16 -6.85
CA ALA A 450 -22.43 12.59 -6.74
C ALA A 450 -23.25 12.10 -7.92
N ALA A 451 -22.75 12.26 -9.15
CA ALA A 451 -23.42 11.80 -10.35
C ALA A 451 -23.63 10.28 -10.39
N PHE A 452 -22.61 9.49 -10.02
CA PHE A 452 -22.76 8.04 -9.91
C PHE A 452 -23.83 7.65 -8.89
N ARG A 453 -23.87 8.29 -7.73
CA ARG A 453 -24.88 8.00 -6.71
C ARG A 453 -26.28 8.37 -7.16
N GLU A 454 -26.47 9.49 -7.82
CA GLU A 454 -27.77 9.93 -8.34
C GLU A 454 -28.32 8.93 -9.36
N VAL A 455 -27.47 8.41 -10.25
CA VAL A 455 -27.88 7.47 -11.30
C VAL A 455 -28.10 6.06 -10.78
N ASP A 456 -27.25 5.58 -9.86
CA ASP A 456 -27.19 4.17 -9.50
C ASP A 456 -27.99 3.81 -8.26
N ARG A 457 -28.25 4.77 -7.37
CA ARG A 457 -28.89 4.50 -6.08
C ARG A 457 -30.34 4.09 -6.25
N ALA A 458 -30.73 3.01 -5.57
CA ALA A 458 -32.14 2.63 -5.49
C ALA A 458 -32.99 3.74 -4.83
N ALA A 459 -34.21 3.93 -5.32
CA ALA A 459 -35.14 4.92 -4.75
C ALA A 459 -35.49 4.64 -3.28
N ASP A 460 -35.55 3.36 -2.89
CA ASP A 460 -35.78 2.92 -1.51
C ASP A 460 -34.77 1.83 -1.14
N PRO A 461 -33.53 2.20 -0.76
CA PRO A 461 -32.49 1.24 -0.41
C PRO A 461 -32.81 0.57 0.94
N ARG A 462 -32.42 -0.68 1.08
CA ARG A 462 -32.52 -1.41 2.34
C ARG A 462 -31.69 -0.71 3.41
N ARG A 463 -32.26 -0.66 4.62
CA ARG A 463 -31.56 -0.10 5.79
C ARG A 463 -30.67 -1.13 6.42
N GLU A 464 -29.52 -0.69 6.90
CA GLU A 464 -28.62 -1.53 7.69
C GLU A 464 -29.37 -2.06 8.94
N PRO A 465 -29.14 -3.33 9.31
CA PRO A 465 -29.66 -3.86 10.57
C PRO A 465 -29.02 -3.13 11.77
N VAL A 466 -29.78 -3.05 12.86
CA VAL A 466 -29.20 -2.61 14.13
C VAL A 466 -28.16 -3.61 14.58
N PHE A 467 -27.00 -3.14 14.99
CA PHE A 467 -25.91 -4.01 15.40
C PHE A 467 -26.28 -4.81 16.66
N GLU A 468 -26.18 -6.13 16.54
CA GLU A 468 -26.40 -7.08 17.62
C GLU A 468 -25.17 -7.98 17.79
N PRO A 469 -24.47 -7.95 18.94
CA PRO A 469 -23.24 -8.72 19.15
C PRO A 469 -23.39 -10.24 18.90
N GLU A 470 -24.56 -10.82 19.21
CA GLU A 470 -24.79 -12.24 18.98
C GLU A 470 -24.93 -12.59 17.49
N GLU A 471 -25.53 -11.71 16.71
CA GLU A 471 -25.57 -11.86 15.24
C GLU A 471 -24.18 -11.74 14.62
N ALA A 472 -23.35 -10.80 15.11
CA ALA A 472 -21.96 -10.69 14.67
C ALA A 472 -21.13 -11.96 14.97
N LYS A 473 -21.38 -12.65 16.09
CA LYS A 473 -20.76 -13.95 16.41
C LYS A 473 -21.20 -15.05 15.44
N LEU A 474 -22.48 -15.05 15.04
CA LEU A 474 -22.98 -16.00 14.05
C LEU A 474 -22.36 -15.70 12.67
N GLY A 475 -22.21 -14.42 12.30
CA GLY A 475 -21.48 -14.00 11.11
C GLY A 475 -20.03 -14.43 11.11
N HIS A 476 -19.34 -14.30 12.23
CA HIS A 476 -17.97 -14.81 12.42
C HIS A 476 -17.89 -16.33 12.16
N GLN A 477 -18.80 -17.12 12.74
CA GLN A 477 -18.88 -18.56 12.49
C GLN A 477 -19.08 -18.86 11.00
N LEU A 478 -20.01 -18.15 10.35
CA LEU A 478 -20.34 -18.34 8.93
C LEU A 478 -19.16 -18.07 7.99
N THR A 479 -18.27 -17.16 8.32
CA THR A 479 -17.11 -16.78 7.46
C THR A 479 -15.94 -17.77 7.57
N GLY A 480 -15.84 -18.53 8.68
CA GLY A 480 -14.79 -19.50 8.94
C GLY A 480 -15.00 -20.87 8.27
N THR A 481 -14.03 -21.78 8.47
CA THR A 481 -14.08 -23.17 7.98
C THR A 481 -14.83 -24.11 8.91
N SER A 482 -14.90 -23.83 10.21
CA SER A 482 -15.58 -24.66 11.20
C SER A 482 -17.08 -24.40 11.24
N GLY A 483 -17.86 -25.17 10.45
CA GLY A 483 -19.31 -25.02 10.38
C GLY A 483 -19.79 -23.75 9.69
N GLY A 484 -18.95 -23.18 8.84
CA GLY A 484 -19.21 -21.98 8.06
C GLY A 484 -19.09 -22.19 6.55
N LEU A 485 -19.10 -21.09 5.80
CA LEU A 485 -19.07 -21.05 4.33
C LEU A 485 -17.65 -20.96 3.77
N ALA A 486 -16.63 -20.96 4.64
CA ALA A 486 -15.21 -20.86 4.29
C ALA A 486 -14.84 -19.65 3.41
N CYS A 487 -15.40 -18.46 3.69
CA CYS A 487 -15.12 -17.22 2.94
C CYS A 487 -13.63 -16.89 2.91
N ILE A 488 -12.88 -17.32 3.95
CA ILE A 488 -11.42 -17.16 4.06
C ILE A 488 -10.63 -17.93 3.01
N ALA A 489 -11.25 -18.85 2.26
CA ALA A 489 -10.58 -19.49 1.13
C ALA A 489 -10.20 -18.47 0.04
N CYS A 490 -10.95 -17.35 -0.05
CA CYS A 490 -10.73 -16.29 -1.04
C CYS A 490 -10.56 -14.90 -0.43
N HIS A 491 -10.92 -14.68 0.83
CA HIS A 491 -10.88 -13.37 1.47
C HIS A 491 -9.97 -13.39 2.70
N GLY A 492 -8.98 -12.53 2.71
CA GLY A 492 -8.19 -12.25 3.90
C GLY A 492 -8.98 -11.46 4.93
N SER A 493 -8.42 -11.22 6.10
CA SER A 493 -9.02 -10.43 7.17
C SER A 493 -7.95 -9.74 8.01
N ALA A 494 -8.14 -8.45 8.27
CA ALA A 494 -7.32 -7.69 9.22
C ALA A 494 -5.80 -7.88 9.02
N GLY A 495 -5.33 -7.67 7.79
CA GLY A 495 -3.91 -7.81 7.43
C GLY A 495 -3.43 -9.24 7.16
N ASN A 496 -4.24 -10.26 7.49
CA ASN A 496 -3.89 -11.65 7.19
C ASN A 496 -4.39 -12.04 5.80
N PRO A 497 -3.55 -12.65 4.96
CA PRO A 497 -3.94 -13.09 3.63
C PRO A 497 -4.99 -14.21 3.69
N SER A 498 -5.74 -14.42 2.60
CA SER A 498 -6.65 -15.57 2.48
C SER A 498 -5.85 -16.88 2.48
N VAL A 499 -6.54 -18.00 2.73
CA VAL A 499 -5.92 -19.33 2.71
C VAL A 499 -5.56 -19.80 1.30
N GLY A 500 -6.22 -19.23 0.28
CA GLY A 500 -6.02 -19.57 -1.13
C GLY A 500 -5.92 -18.33 -2.01
N VAL A 501 -6.91 -18.12 -2.85
CA VAL A 501 -6.94 -16.99 -3.80
C VAL A 501 -7.08 -15.66 -3.08
N GLN A 502 -6.31 -14.64 -3.46
CA GLN A 502 -6.32 -13.33 -2.79
C GLN A 502 -7.44 -12.42 -3.30
N GLY A 503 -8.61 -12.52 -2.70
CA GLY A 503 -9.70 -11.55 -2.86
C GLY A 503 -9.56 -10.34 -1.92
N PRO A 504 -10.46 -9.34 -2.04
CA PRO A 504 -10.47 -8.20 -1.12
C PRO A 504 -10.70 -8.62 0.34
N SER A 505 -10.06 -7.89 1.28
CA SER A 505 -10.15 -8.19 2.72
C SER A 505 -11.57 -8.10 3.27
N LEU A 506 -11.96 -9.03 4.16
CA LEU A 506 -13.26 -8.98 4.86
C LEU A 506 -13.40 -7.74 5.74
N SER A 507 -12.31 -7.27 6.37
CA SER A 507 -12.34 -6.10 7.24
C SER A 507 -12.66 -4.78 6.49
N GLU A 508 -12.44 -4.75 5.18
CA GLU A 508 -12.72 -3.56 4.35
C GLU A 508 -14.15 -3.54 3.77
N MET A 509 -14.93 -4.61 3.92
CA MET A 509 -16.22 -4.73 3.21
C MET A 509 -17.25 -3.72 3.72
N ALA A 510 -17.62 -3.76 4.99
CA ALA A 510 -18.64 -2.88 5.54
C ALA A 510 -18.22 -1.39 5.59
N PRO A 511 -16.96 -1.04 5.91
CA PRO A 511 -16.49 0.35 5.77
C PRO A 511 -16.65 0.91 4.35
N ARG A 512 -16.56 0.06 3.32
CA ARG A 512 -16.52 0.46 1.91
C ARG A 512 -17.85 0.36 1.18
N LEU A 513 -18.64 -0.68 1.47
CA LEU A 513 -19.83 -1.03 0.69
C LEU A 513 -21.12 -0.42 1.29
N GLU A 514 -22.06 -0.08 0.41
CA GLU A 514 -23.45 0.18 0.81
C GLU A 514 -24.16 -1.14 1.12
N TYR A 515 -24.90 -1.17 2.23
CA TYR A 515 -25.56 -2.39 2.70
C TYR A 515 -26.56 -2.98 1.69
N ASP A 516 -27.39 -2.13 1.05
CA ASP A 516 -28.35 -2.61 0.03
C ASP A 516 -27.65 -3.32 -1.13
N TRP A 517 -26.53 -2.76 -1.60
CA TRP A 517 -25.73 -3.39 -2.65
C TRP A 517 -25.12 -4.71 -2.18
N TYR A 518 -24.59 -4.75 -0.96
CA TYR A 518 -24.03 -5.95 -0.36
C TYR A 518 -25.06 -7.09 -0.29
N VAL A 519 -26.30 -6.81 0.16
CA VAL A 519 -27.36 -7.83 0.22
C VAL A 519 -27.72 -8.36 -1.16
N ARG A 520 -27.82 -7.49 -2.18
CA ARG A 520 -28.05 -7.90 -3.57
C ARG A 520 -26.92 -8.80 -4.08
N TRP A 521 -25.69 -8.39 -3.81
CA TRP A 521 -24.50 -9.15 -4.21
C TRP A 521 -24.45 -10.52 -3.54
N MET A 522 -24.60 -10.60 -2.24
CA MET A 522 -24.58 -11.86 -1.51
C MET A 522 -25.73 -12.80 -1.92
N SER A 523 -26.87 -12.25 -2.26
CA SER A 523 -28.03 -13.03 -2.70
C SER A 523 -27.79 -13.74 -4.04
N ASP A 524 -27.17 -13.08 -5.02
CA ASP A 524 -26.83 -13.67 -6.32
C ASP A 524 -25.72 -12.91 -7.03
N PRO A 525 -24.45 -13.20 -6.71
CA PRO A 525 -23.31 -12.52 -7.33
C PRO A 525 -23.20 -12.80 -8.84
N THR A 526 -23.60 -14.00 -9.29
CA THR A 526 -23.49 -14.40 -10.68
C THR A 526 -24.49 -13.69 -11.58
N LYS A 527 -25.65 -13.31 -11.03
CA LYS A 527 -26.62 -12.48 -11.74
C LYS A 527 -26.16 -11.03 -11.88
N MET A 528 -25.55 -10.49 -10.83
CA MET A 528 -25.02 -9.11 -10.85
C MET A 528 -23.77 -8.98 -11.71
N ARG A 529 -22.92 -10.00 -11.72
CA ARG A 529 -21.71 -10.05 -12.53
C ARG A 529 -21.47 -11.44 -13.09
N PRO A 530 -21.92 -11.73 -14.31
CA PRO A 530 -21.61 -12.98 -15.00
C PRO A 530 -20.09 -13.19 -15.08
N GLY A 531 -19.63 -14.41 -14.74
CA GLY A 531 -18.22 -14.76 -14.75
C GLY A 531 -17.45 -14.47 -13.47
N THR A 532 -18.09 -13.88 -12.45
CA THR A 532 -17.46 -13.72 -11.13
C THR A 532 -17.02 -15.07 -10.54
N ARG A 533 -15.88 -15.04 -9.82
CA ARG A 533 -15.37 -16.21 -9.07
C ARG A 533 -16.09 -16.40 -7.72
N MET A 534 -16.83 -15.40 -7.26
CA MET A 534 -17.57 -15.53 -6.01
C MET A 534 -18.71 -16.54 -6.16
N LEU A 535 -18.74 -17.50 -5.24
CA LEU A 535 -19.73 -18.59 -5.24
C LEU A 535 -21.12 -18.07 -4.93
N ASN A 536 -22.12 -18.56 -5.66
CA ASN A 536 -23.54 -18.28 -5.40
C ASN A 536 -24.06 -19.24 -4.33
N VAL A 537 -23.76 -19.01 -3.05
CA VAL A 537 -24.16 -19.89 -1.94
C VAL A 537 -25.57 -19.59 -1.42
N PHE A 538 -26.16 -18.45 -1.77
CA PHE A 538 -27.47 -18.00 -1.28
C PHE A 538 -28.55 -17.89 -2.37
N GLY A 539 -28.22 -18.20 -3.62
CA GLY A 539 -29.09 -17.95 -4.78
C GLY A 539 -30.45 -18.67 -4.79
N SER A 540 -30.60 -19.71 -3.96
CA SER A 540 -31.90 -20.38 -3.77
C SER A 540 -32.74 -19.81 -2.61
N GLY A 541 -32.26 -18.77 -1.92
CA GLY A 541 -32.85 -18.25 -0.69
C GLY A 541 -32.56 -19.13 0.53
N LYS A 542 -31.74 -20.18 0.38
CA LYS A 542 -31.31 -21.10 1.44
C LYS A 542 -29.80 -21.24 1.42
N SER A 543 -29.22 -21.33 2.61
CA SER A 543 -27.82 -21.64 2.85
C SER A 543 -27.60 -23.14 3.11
N PRO A 544 -26.45 -23.70 2.72
CA PRO A 544 -26.09 -25.07 3.12
C PRO A 544 -25.80 -25.19 4.62
N ILE A 545 -25.56 -24.09 5.34
CA ILE A 545 -25.29 -24.07 6.78
C ILE A 545 -26.61 -23.92 7.55
N THR A 546 -27.26 -25.04 7.84
CA THR A 546 -28.56 -25.04 8.54
C THR A 546 -28.44 -24.82 10.05
N ALA A 547 -27.25 -24.96 10.63
CA ALA A 547 -27.01 -24.73 12.07
C ALA A 547 -27.15 -23.28 12.51
N VAL A 548 -27.11 -22.34 11.56
CA VAL A 548 -27.31 -20.91 11.81
C VAL A 548 -28.60 -20.49 11.11
N HIS A 549 -29.56 -19.95 11.86
CA HIS A 549 -30.86 -19.44 11.37
C HIS A 549 -31.60 -20.44 10.46
N ASP A 550 -31.52 -21.77 10.73
CA ASP A 550 -32.15 -22.82 9.92
C ASP A 550 -31.86 -22.72 8.41
N GLY A 551 -30.70 -22.17 8.06
CA GLY A 551 -30.27 -21.96 6.69
C GLY A 551 -31.02 -20.81 5.97
N ASP A 552 -31.67 -19.91 6.69
CA ASP A 552 -32.27 -18.70 6.12
C ASP A 552 -31.21 -17.78 5.54
N ALA A 553 -31.20 -17.63 4.22
CA ALA A 553 -30.19 -16.87 3.52
C ALA A 553 -30.18 -15.38 3.93
N ALA A 554 -31.35 -14.74 4.08
CA ALA A 554 -31.42 -13.32 4.41
C ALA A 554 -30.84 -13.04 5.81
N LYS A 555 -31.20 -13.86 6.80
CA LYS A 555 -30.69 -13.71 8.16
C LYS A 555 -29.19 -14.01 8.24
N GLN A 556 -28.68 -14.97 7.49
CA GLN A 556 -27.24 -15.25 7.46
C GLN A 556 -26.45 -14.14 6.76
N ILE A 557 -26.99 -13.55 5.68
CA ILE A 557 -26.40 -12.38 5.02
C ILE A 557 -26.32 -11.20 6.01
N ASP A 558 -27.38 -10.95 6.78
CA ASP A 558 -27.39 -9.91 7.81
C ASP A 558 -26.39 -10.19 8.93
N ALA A 559 -26.31 -11.42 9.42
CA ALA A 559 -25.34 -11.82 10.43
C ALA A 559 -23.90 -11.63 9.95
N ILE A 560 -23.58 -12.02 8.71
CA ILE A 560 -22.28 -11.79 8.11
C ILE A 560 -22.01 -10.27 8.02
N TRP A 561 -22.98 -9.44 7.60
CA TRP A 561 -22.81 -7.99 7.57
C TRP A 561 -22.45 -7.41 8.93
N GLN A 562 -23.14 -7.84 9.97
CA GLN A 562 -22.85 -7.37 11.34
C GLN A 562 -21.43 -7.77 11.79
N TYR A 563 -20.96 -8.96 11.40
CA TYR A 563 -19.57 -9.32 11.63
C TYR A 563 -18.60 -8.44 10.83
N LEU A 564 -18.86 -8.19 9.54
CA LEU A 564 -18.06 -7.30 8.69
C LEU A 564 -18.04 -5.85 9.20
N SER A 565 -19.10 -5.42 9.89
CA SER A 565 -19.21 -4.07 10.48
C SER A 565 -18.21 -3.81 11.63
N LEU A 566 -17.55 -4.85 12.14
CA LEU A 566 -16.47 -4.73 13.10
C LEU A 566 -15.17 -4.18 12.47
N GLY A 567 -15.05 -4.18 11.13
CA GLY A 567 -13.86 -3.68 10.44
C GLY A 567 -12.57 -4.34 10.93
N ASP A 568 -11.53 -3.58 11.16
CA ASP A 568 -10.24 -4.09 11.64
C ASP A 568 -10.27 -4.67 13.05
N SER A 569 -11.33 -4.43 13.81
CA SER A 569 -11.55 -5.01 15.14
C SER A 569 -12.23 -6.38 15.10
N MET A 570 -12.53 -6.93 13.90
CA MET A 570 -13.18 -8.23 13.78
C MET A 570 -12.27 -9.35 14.30
N PRO A 571 -12.81 -10.31 15.11
CA PRO A 571 -12.10 -11.55 15.41
C PRO A 571 -11.73 -12.28 14.14
N LEU A 572 -10.56 -12.94 14.09
CA LEU A 572 -10.17 -13.68 12.90
C LEU A 572 -11.08 -14.89 12.70
N PRO A 573 -11.57 -15.16 11.46
CA PRO A 573 -12.39 -16.32 11.18
C PRO A 573 -11.63 -17.64 11.43
N ALA A 574 -12.32 -18.67 11.91
CA ALA A 574 -11.73 -19.97 12.14
C ALA A 574 -11.10 -20.54 10.87
N GLY A 575 -9.85 -20.97 10.95
CA GLY A 575 -9.08 -21.52 9.84
C GLY A 575 -8.22 -20.51 9.08
N LEU A 576 -8.31 -19.21 9.38
CA LEU A 576 -7.35 -18.25 8.87
C LEU A 576 -6.04 -18.41 9.66
N VAL A 577 -4.95 -18.65 8.96
CA VAL A 577 -3.64 -18.87 9.56
C VAL A 577 -2.90 -17.54 9.66
N THR A 578 -2.56 -17.13 10.87
CA THR A 578 -1.61 -16.04 11.08
C THR A 578 -0.20 -16.51 10.72
N ASP A 579 0.59 -15.68 10.10
CA ASP A 579 2.00 -15.97 9.87
C ASP A 579 2.69 -16.15 11.24
N ARG A 580 3.14 -17.38 11.52
CA ARG A 580 3.80 -17.72 12.79
C ARG A 580 5.27 -17.32 12.83
N SER A 581 5.82 -16.84 11.72
CA SER A 581 7.22 -16.39 11.64
C SER A 581 7.43 -14.99 12.22
N SER A 582 6.37 -14.19 12.37
CA SER A 582 6.46 -12.87 13.02
C SER A 582 6.37 -13.04 14.55
N TYR A 583 7.13 -12.23 15.30
CA TYR A 583 6.98 -12.11 16.77
C TYR A 583 5.63 -11.52 17.20
N GLU A 584 4.70 -11.38 16.30
CA GLU A 584 3.37 -10.83 16.55
C GLU A 584 2.49 -11.82 17.30
N LEU A 585 1.99 -11.37 18.44
CA LEU A 585 1.10 -12.12 19.28
C LEU A 585 -0.34 -11.83 18.87
N THR A 586 -1.04 -12.85 18.35
CA THR A 586 -2.43 -12.71 17.91
C THR A 586 -3.35 -13.60 18.75
N PRO A 587 -4.23 -13.01 19.59
CA PRO A 587 -5.27 -13.75 20.31
C PRO A 587 -6.34 -14.25 19.32
N ILE A 588 -6.62 -15.58 19.27
CA ILE A 588 -7.57 -16.15 18.30
C ILE A 588 -8.83 -16.70 18.99
N GLU A 589 -8.70 -17.68 19.87
CA GLU A 589 -9.85 -18.36 20.51
C GLU A 589 -10.10 -17.87 21.93
N ARG A 590 -9.05 -17.45 22.62
CA ARG A 590 -9.07 -17.02 24.02
C ARG A 590 -8.13 -15.85 24.23
N PRO A 591 -8.34 -15.09 25.31
CA PRO A 591 -7.39 -14.04 25.67
C PRO A 591 -5.97 -14.58 25.82
N LEU A 592 -5.02 -13.86 25.25
CA LEU A 592 -3.59 -14.15 25.33
C LEU A 592 -2.95 -13.22 26.37
N TYR A 593 -2.13 -13.81 27.25
CA TYR A 593 -1.43 -13.08 28.31
C TYR A 593 0.06 -13.05 28.04
N PHE A 594 0.64 -11.87 28.05
CA PHE A 594 2.05 -11.66 27.80
C PHE A 594 2.70 -10.83 28.90
N GLY A 595 3.62 -11.45 29.64
CA GLY A 595 4.43 -10.76 30.65
C GLY A 595 5.63 -10.06 30.01
N THR A 596 5.72 -8.74 30.14
CA THR A 596 6.72 -7.96 29.41
C THR A 596 7.18 -6.70 30.16
N PHE A 597 8.23 -6.06 29.64
CA PHE A 597 8.65 -4.71 29.97
C PHE A 597 7.94 -3.73 29.06
N TYR A 598 7.15 -2.84 29.63
CA TYR A 598 6.23 -1.99 28.88
C TYR A 598 6.57 -0.50 29.11
N LYS A 599 6.42 0.32 28.05
CA LYS A 599 6.62 1.78 28.16
C LYS A 599 5.69 2.38 29.22
N ASP A 600 6.13 3.44 29.88
CA ASP A 600 5.36 4.20 30.88
C ASP A 600 4.80 3.36 32.06
N ALA A 601 5.44 2.23 32.34
CA ALA A 601 5.06 1.31 33.40
C ALA A 601 6.27 0.77 34.18
N SER A 602 6.00 -0.03 35.20
CA SER A 602 7.05 -0.70 35.97
C SER A 602 7.67 -1.87 35.15
N ALA A 603 8.72 -2.47 35.72
CA ALA A 603 9.36 -3.66 35.15
C ALA A 603 8.50 -4.93 35.17
N ARG A 604 7.22 -4.86 35.57
CA ARG A 604 6.31 -6.02 35.66
C ARG A 604 4.93 -5.66 35.12
N VAL A 605 4.76 -5.84 33.82
CA VAL A 605 3.46 -5.65 33.16
C VAL A 605 2.93 -6.98 32.64
N MET A 606 1.63 -7.17 32.77
CA MET A 606 0.88 -8.22 32.11
C MET A 606 0.00 -7.56 31.05
N ALA A 607 0.37 -7.72 29.79
CA ALA A 607 -0.47 -7.36 28.66
C ALA A 607 -1.50 -8.47 28.41
N VAL A 608 -2.71 -8.10 28.05
CA VAL A 608 -3.82 -9.01 27.75
C VAL A 608 -4.44 -8.60 26.43
N GLY A 609 -4.36 -9.46 25.45
CA GLY A 609 -5.05 -9.31 24.18
C GLY A 609 -6.27 -10.19 24.11
N PHE A 610 -7.37 -9.67 23.58
CA PHE A 610 -8.63 -10.40 23.42
C PHE A 610 -8.86 -10.75 21.94
N PRO A 611 -9.52 -11.90 21.66
CA PRO A 611 -9.89 -12.27 20.29
C PRO A 611 -10.72 -11.19 19.56
N GLU A 612 -11.47 -10.39 20.30
CA GLU A 612 -12.27 -9.28 19.83
C GLU A 612 -11.44 -8.06 19.38
N ARG A 613 -10.09 -8.25 19.21
CA ARG A 613 -9.13 -7.25 18.76
C ARG A 613 -9.16 -5.95 19.58
N VAL A 614 -9.28 -6.11 20.86
CA VAL A 614 -9.07 -5.07 21.87
C VAL A 614 -8.11 -5.63 22.91
N SER A 615 -7.29 -4.77 23.50
CA SER A 615 -6.19 -5.20 24.37
C SER A 615 -5.96 -4.22 25.51
N ALA A 616 -5.26 -4.65 26.56
CA ALA A 616 -4.95 -3.82 27.72
C ALA A 616 -3.62 -4.24 28.35
N ALA A 617 -2.93 -3.30 29.00
CA ALA A 617 -1.72 -3.53 29.77
C ALA A 617 -1.95 -3.22 31.26
N PHE A 618 -1.64 -4.18 32.15
CA PHE A 618 -1.77 -4.03 33.60
C PHE A 618 -0.41 -4.05 34.30
N ASP A 619 -0.08 -2.99 35.03
CA ASP A 619 1.12 -2.88 35.84
C ASP A 619 0.92 -3.60 37.18
N LEU A 620 1.61 -4.72 37.35
CA LEU A 620 1.52 -5.56 38.55
C LEU A 620 2.20 -4.95 39.79
N HIS A 621 3.14 -4.01 39.63
CA HIS A 621 3.78 -3.34 40.77
C HIS A 621 2.90 -2.24 41.36
N HIS A 622 2.18 -1.53 40.49
CA HIS A 622 1.36 -0.39 40.90
C HIS A 622 -0.15 -0.72 40.91
N ALA A 623 -0.52 -1.96 40.54
CA ALA A 623 -1.90 -2.47 40.46
C ALA A 623 -2.82 -1.51 39.70
N ARG A 624 -2.43 -1.14 38.47
CA ARG A 624 -3.20 -0.24 37.61
C ARG A 624 -3.18 -0.70 36.17
N TRP A 625 -4.24 -0.42 35.43
CA TRP A 625 -4.22 -0.46 33.98
C TRP A 625 -3.39 0.73 33.48
N VAL A 626 -2.50 0.49 32.52
CA VAL A 626 -1.59 1.48 31.91
C VAL A 626 -2.26 2.13 30.72
N GLU A 627 -2.72 1.30 29.79
CA GLU A 627 -3.46 1.74 28.59
C GLU A 627 -4.31 0.59 28.04
N VAL A 628 -5.27 0.94 27.19
CA VAL A 628 -6.07 0.02 26.39
C VAL A 628 -6.02 0.46 24.94
N TRP A 629 -6.13 -0.49 23.99
CA TRP A 629 -6.04 -0.18 22.56
C TRP A 629 -6.85 -1.15 21.72
N ARG A 630 -7.06 -0.79 20.44
CA ARG A 630 -7.77 -1.60 19.44
C ARG A 630 -6.80 -2.10 18.36
N GLY A 631 -7.18 -3.19 17.67
CA GLY A 631 -6.40 -3.77 16.58
C GLY A 631 -5.42 -4.83 17.05
N ASP A 632 -4.21 -4.82 16.51
CA ASP A 632 -3.19 -5.83 16.80
C ASP A 632 -2.75 -5.81 18.26
N PHE A 633 -2.46 -7.01 18.80
CA PHE A 633 -2.16 -7.11 20.21
C PHE A 633 -0.78 -6.57 20.53
N MET A 634 0.27 -7.28 20.14
CA MET A 634 1.63 -6.88 20.49
C MET A 634 2.66 -7.65 19.68
N ASN A 635 3.77 -7.00 19.36
CA ASN A 635 4.96 -7.66 18.83
C ASN A 635 5.91 -7.98 19.99
N ALA A 636 6.24 -9.26 20.17
CA ALA A 636 7.08 -9.74 21.27
C ALA A 636 8.59 -9.66 20.97
N LYS A 637 9.01 -9.06 19.84
CA LYS A 637 10.39 -9.03 19.39
C LYS A 637 11.33 -8.39 20.43
N GLY A 638 10.92 -7.27 20.99
CA GLY A 638 11.73 -6.57 22.00
C GLY A 638 11.99 -7.39 23.27
N THR A 639 11.02 -8.23 23.66
CA THR A 639 11.13 -9.09 24.84
C THR A 639 11.88 -10.40 24.54
N TRP A 640 11.63 -11.04 23.40
CA TRP A 640 12.17 -12.38 23.11
C TRP A 640 13.50 -12.34 22.38
N ASP A 641 13.70 -11.44 21.43
CA ASP A 641 14.89 -11.38 20.59
C ASP A 641 16.02 -10.52 21.23
N GLY A 642 15.69 -9.40 21.81
CA GLY A 642 16.66 -8.44 22.35
C GLY A 642 17.00 -8.59 23.84
N ARG A 643 16.65 -9.66 24.54
CA ARG A 643 16.77 -9.81 26.00
C ARG A 643 16.27 -8.59 26.77
N ALA A 644 15.10 -8.08 26.41
CA ALA A 644 14.47 -6.87 26.94
C ALA A 644 15.26 -5.56 26.64
N GLY A 645 15.96 -5.50 25.52
CA GLY A 645 16.67 -4.29 25.08
C GLY A 645 15.74 -3.15 24.62
N GLN A 646 14.47 -3.44 24.31
CA GLN A 646 13.45 -2.46 23.98
C GLN A 646 12.21 -2.69 24.84
N LEU A 647 11.54 -1.58 25.22
CA LEU A 647 10.26 -1.62 25.92
C LEU A 647 9.15 -1.88 24.90
N GLU A 648 8.24 -2.79 25.21
CA GLU A 648 7.05 -3.04 24.40
C GLU A 648 6.04 -1.89 24.49
N SER A 649 5.15 -1.81 23.51
CA SER A 649 4.06 -0.84 23.44
C SER A 649 2.84 -1.47 22.78
N ALA A 650 1.71 -0.75 22.76
CA ALA A 650 0.51 -1.18 22.03
C ALA A 650 0.85 -1.51 20.56
N GLY A 651 0.43 -2.68 20.09
CA GLY A 651 0.62 -3.10 18.69
C GLY A 651 -0.40 -2.51 17.72
N GLY A 652 -1.53 -2.03 18.25
CA GLY A 652 -2.64 -1.52 17.46
C GLY A 652 -2.78 0.01 17.49
N SER A 653 -3.99 0.47 17.20
CA SER A 653 -4.38 1.90 17.13
C SER A 653 -5.41 2.27 18.18
N GLY A 654 -5.83 3.53 18.21
CA GLY A 654 -6.85 3.98 19.15
C GLY A 654 -6.44 3.75 20.61
N VAL A 655 -5.20 4.10 20.94
CA VAL A 655 -4.66 3.91 22.30
C VAL A 655 -5.28 4.93 23.25
N LEU A 656 -5.90 4.43 24.33
CA LEU A 656 -6.40 5.24 25.44
C LEU A 656 -5.49 5.01 26.65
N ALA A 657 -4.72 6.02 27.05
CA ALA A 657 -3.93 6.00 28.26
C ALA A 657 -4.85 6.03 29.50
N MET A 658 -4.57 5.13 30.44
CA MET A 658 -5.30 5.10 31.72
C MET A 658 -4.67 6.09 32.71
N PRO A 659 -5.44 6.62 33.67
CA PRO A 659 -4.93 7.56 34.65
C PRO A 659 -3.76 7.01 35.45
N ASP A 660 -2.81 7.87 35.76
CA ASP A 660 -1.72 7.52 36.66
C ASP A 660 -2.25 7.37 38.10
N GLY A 661 -1.72 6.40 38.84
CA GLY A 661 -2.17 6.10 40.19
C GLY A 661 -3.12 4.90 40.29
N PRO A 662 -3.46 4.48 41.51
CA PRO A 662 -4.32 3.32 41.79
C PRO A 662 -5.78 3.60 41.39
N ALA A 663 -6.54 2.52 41.07
CA ALA A 663 -7.95 2.65 40.77
C ALA A 663 -8.80 3.08 42.01
N VAL A 664 -8.31 2.86 43.22
CA VAL A 664 -9.00 3.09 44.48
C VAL A 664 -8.11 3.89 45.42
N ALA A 665 -8.65 4.92 46.04
CA ALA A 665 -7.97 5.73 47.03
C ALA A 665 -8.88 6.03 48.25
N VAL A 666 -8.26 6.31 49.40
CA VAL A 666 -8.98 6.61 50.66
C VAL A 666 -8.55 7.99 51.16
N GLY A 667 -9.52 8.81 51.58
CA GLY A 667 -9.24 10.08 52.22
C GLY A 667 -8.86 11.24 51.30
N VAL A 668 -8.97 11.08 50.00
CA VAL A 668 -8.52 12.08 48.99
C VAL A 668 -9.44 13.28 48.86
N GLY A 669 -10.73 13.12 49.16
CA GLY A 669 -11.75 14.17 49.00
C GLY A 669 -11.74 14.74 47.58
N ASN A 670 -11.65 16.08 47.46
CA ASN A 670 -11.50 16.79 46.19
C ASN A 670 -10.03 17.14 45.86
N GLY A 671 -9.08 16.61 46.67
CA GLY A 671 -7.65 16.83 46.45
C GLY A 671 -7.04 16.06 45.30
N ASP A 672 -5.72 16.12 45.20
CA ASP A 672 -4.99 15.40 44.16
C ASP A 672 -5.09 13.87 44.34
N TRP A 673 -5.25 13.14 43.23
CA TRP A 673 -5.23 11.69 43.26
C TRP A 673 -3.83 11.19 43.56
N PRO A 674 -3.66 10.17 44.45
CA PRO A 674 -2.33 9.69 44.78
C PRO A 674 -1.62 9.11 43.58
N ALA A 675 -0.32 9.39 43.46
CA ALA A 675 0.52 8.76 42.48
C ALA A 675 0.67 7.24 42.73
N ALA A 676 1.04 6.50 41.72
CA ALA A 676 1.28 5.07 41.84
C ALA A 676 2.45 4.78 42.80
N ASP A 677 2.16 4.07 43.90
CA ASP A 677 3.12 3.66 44.92
C ASP A 677 3.01 2.15 45.19
N LYS A 678 4.06 1.41 44.78
CA LYS A 678 4.14 -0.03 45.04
C LYS A 678 4.16 -0.40 46.52
N SER A 679 4.59 0.50 47.40
CA SER A 679 4.64 0.26 48.85
C SER A 679 3.25 0.27 49.47
N ALA A 680 2.30 1.01 48.91
CA ALA A 680 0.91 1.10 49.37
C ALA A 680 0.08 -0.12 48.97
N ILE A 681 0.57 -0.99 48.06
CA ILE A 681 -0.20 -2.07 47.45
C ILE A 681 0.44 -3.43 47.75
N LYS A 682 -0.40 -4.44 47.91
CA LYS A 682 0.00 -5.84 47.94
C LYS A 682 -0.73 -6.58 46.84
N MET A 683 0.00 -6.95 45.78
CA MET A 683 -0.55 -7.83 44.73
C MET A 683 -0.88 -9.20 45.31
N ILE A 684 -2.08 -9.70 45.06
CA ILE A 684 -2.57 -11.01 45.53
C ILE A 684 -2.44 -12.03 44.39
N GLY A 685 -2.81 -11.66 43.15
CA GLY A 685 -2.77 -12.52 42.01
C GLY A 685 -3.73 -12.07 40.90
N HIS A 686 -4.06 -12.99 40.01
CA HIS A 686 -5.11 -12.78 39.02
C HIS A 686 -5.92 -14.07 38.82
N ASP A 687 -7.20 -13.89 38.55
CA ASP A 687 -8.13 -14.95 38.17
C ASP A 687 -8.53 -14.78 36.70
N ARG A 688 -9.07 -15.84 36.15
CA ARG A 688 -9.67 -15.88 34.81
C ARG A 688 -11.05 -16.47 34.90
N ASP A 689 -12.02 -15.88 34.22
CA ASP A 689 -13.36 -16.48 34.11
C ASP A 689 -13.35 -17.69 33.13
N ALA A 690 -14.51 -18.28 32.88
CA ALA A 690 -14.64 -19.44 31.98
C ALA A 690 -14.24 -19.13 30.52
N LEU A 691 -14.33 -17.88 30.09
CA LEU A 691 -13.91 -17.38 28.78
C LEU A 691 -12.45 -16.93 28.75
N GLY A 692 -11.80 -16.90 29.91
CA GLY A 692 -10.40 -16.49 30.06
C GLY A 692 -10.21 -14.99 30.33
N HIS A 693 -11.25 -14.21 30.62
CA HIS A 693 -11.11 -12.78 30.92
C HIS A 693 -10.42 -12.54 32.27
N PRO A 694 -9.53 -11.52 32.37
CA PRO A 694 -8.74 -11.27 33.57
C PRO A 694 -9.53 -10.58 34.67
N THR A 695 -9.17 -10.92 35.91
CA THR A 695 -9.46 -10.13 37.11
C THR A 695 -8.21 -10.08 37.96
N PHE A 696 -7.56 -8.93 38.06
CA PHE A 696 -6.41 -8.70 38.95
C PHE A 696 -6.83 -8.40 40.34
N ARG A 697 -6.22 -9.10 41.33
CA ARG A 697 -6.54 -8.93 42.76
C ARG A 697 -5.38 -8.36 43.50
N TYR A 698 -5.66 -7.31 44.28
CA TYR A 698 -4.67 -6.66 45.14
C TYR A 698 -5.34 -6.07 46.40
N ALA A 699 -4.54 -5.74 47.40
CA ALA A 699 -5.00 -5.10 48.61
C ALA A 699 -4.28 -3.79 48.84
N LEU A 700 -5.00 -2.77 49.30
CA LEU A 700 -4.45 -1.53 49.83
C LEU A 700 -3.94 -1.81 51.25
N ARG A 701 -2.64 -1.71 51.48
CA ARG A 701 -2.01 -2.14 52.75
C ARG A 701 -2.52 -1.38 53.98
N GLU A 702 -2.73 -0.09 53.85
CA GLU A 702 -3.10 0.78 54.96
C GLU A 702 -4.58 0.61 55.36
N SER A 703 -5.48 0.53 54.40
CA SER A 703 -6.92 0.42 54.65
C SER A 703 -7.44 -1.02 54.71
N GLY A 704 -6.66 -1.99 54.30
CA GLY A 704 -7.07 -3.39 54.21
C GLY A 704 -8.19 -3.67 53.16
N ILE A 705 -8.44 -2.73 52.23
CA ILE A 705 -9.39 -2.92 51.15
C ILE A 705 -8.80 -3.89 50.13
N GLU A 706 -9.50 -4.99 49.89
CA GLU A 706 -9.21 -5.88 48.76
C GLU A 706 -9.94 -5.39 47.52
N VAL A 707 -9.23 -5.35 46.39
CA VAL A 707 -9.73 -4.90 45.09
C VAL A 707 -9.62 -6.03 44.11
N ALA A 708 -10.71 -6.30 43.38
CA ALA A 708 -10.72 -7.15 42.20
C ALA A 708 -11.08 -6.26 40.99
N ASP A 709 -10.16 -6.11 40.07
CA ASP A 709 -10.23 -5.21 38.91
C ASP A 709 -10.14 -6.02 37.61
N GLY A 710 -11.26 -6.20 36.96
CA GLY A 710 -11.40 -7.06 35.80
C GLY A 710 -11.77 -6.31 34.53
N LEU A 711 -11.40 -6.86 33.39
CA LEU A 711 -11.80 -6.42 32.05
C LEU A 711 -12.43 -7.55 31.27
N LYS A 712 -13.45 -7.22 30.49
CA LYS A 712 -14.01 -8.12 29.47
C LYS A 712 -14.37 -7.33 28.22
N PRO A 713 -14.14 -7.89 27.02
CA PRO A 713 -14.52 -7.26 25.78
C PRO A 713 -16.02 -7.33 25.55
N VAL A 714 -16.55 -6.38 24.79
CA VAL A 714 -17.92 -6.39 24.29
C VAL A 714 -17.92 -5.86 22.86
N LEU A 715 -18.50 -6.60 21.94
CA LEU A 715 -18.63 -6.18 20.55
C LEU A 715 -19.55 -4.97 20.43
N ALA A 716 -19.17 -4.02 19.58
CA ALA A 716 -19.92 -2.81 19.29
C ALA A 716 -19.81 -2.50 17.79
N ALA A 717 -20.74 -1.72 17.25
CA ALA A 717 -20.64 -1.27 15.87
C ALA A 717 -19.33 -0.49 15.64
N GLY A 718 -18.55 -0.90 14.65
CA GLY A 718 -17.25 -0.30 14.34
C GLY A 718 -16.08 -0.76 15.22
N GLY A 719 -16.26 -1.82 16.05
CA GLY A 719 -15.18 -2.38 16.84
C GLY A 719 -15.63 -3.02 18.15
N SER A 720 -14.71 -3.10 19.11
CA SER A 720 -14.97 -3.64 20.43
C SER A 720 -14.67 -2.61 21.51
N ASP A 721 -15.51 -2.61 22.54
CA ASP A 721 -15.30 -1.84 23.77
C ASP A 721 -14.84 -2.77 24.89
N LEU A 722 -14.49 -2.19 26.03
CA LEU A 722 -14.17 -2.95 27.23
C LEU A 722 -15.16 -2.59 28.34
N ILE A 723 -15.61 -3.61 29.08
CA ILE A 723 -16.31 -3.41 30.35
C ILE A 723 -15.30 -3.63 31.47
N ARG A 724 -15.05 -2.60 32.26
CA ARG A 724 -14.25 -2.69 33.46
C ARG A 724 -15.15 -2.90 34.65
N ARG A 725 -14.88 -3.95 35.44
CA ARG A 725 -15.57 -4.27 36.68
C ARG A 725 -14.61 -4.15 37.87
N ILE A 726 -14.91 -3.28 38.79
CA ILE A 726 -14.17 -3.15 40.06
C ILE A 726 -15.05 -3.61 41.20
N GLU A 727 -14.57 -4.60 41.95
CA GLU A 727 -15.20 -5.08 43.18
C GLU A 727 -14.28 -4.80 44.37
N LEU A 728 -14.82 -4.15 45.40
CA LEU A 728 -14.14 -3.86 46.64
C LEU A 728 -14.68 -4.74 47.77
N ARG A 729 -13.79 -5.21 48.63
CA ARG A 729 -14.13 -5.94 49.85
C ARG A 729 -13.27 -5.43 51.00
N ALA A 730 -13.92 -5.19 52.18
CA ALA A 730 -13.24 -4.82 53.40
C ALA A 730 -13.93 -5.45 54.61
N ALA A 731 -13.21 -5.61 55.71
CA ALA A 731 -13.80 -6.16 56.95
C ALA A 731 -14.95 -5.30 57.49
N ARG A 732 -14.91 -4.00 57.25
CA ARG A 732 -15.93 -3.01 57.59
C ARG A 732 -15.87 -1.85 56.59
N PRO A 733 -16.96 -1.04 56.45
CA PRO A 733 -16.93 0.16 55.61
C PRO A 733 -15.75 1.07 55.96
N VAL A 734 -15.02 1.51 54.91
CA VAL A 734 -13.91 2.46 55.04
C VAL A 734 -14.39 3.82 54.51
N PRO A 735 -14.61 4.80 55.39
CA PRO A 735 -15.09 6.12 54.99
C PRO A 735 -14.09 6.85 54.11
N GLY A 736 -14.58 7.69 53.18
CA GLY A 736 -13.73 8.48 52.28
C GLY A 736 -13.08 7.68 51.16
N THR A 737 -13.50 6.42 50.92
CA THR A 737 -13.06 5.63 49.77
C THR A 737 -13.68 6.18 48.50
N GLN A 738 -12.84 6.35 47.48
CA GLN A 738 -13.24 6.78 46.13
C GLN A 738 -12.63 5.85 45.09
N ILE A 739 -13.29 5.75 43.92
CA ILE A 739 -12.81 5.01 42.74
C ILE A 739 -12.60 5.99 41.59
N GLN A 740 -11.49 5.82 40.88
CA GLN A 740 -11.20 6.54 39.63
C GLN A 740 -11.55 5.65 38.46
N LEU A 741 -12.46 6.15 37.62
CA LEU A 741 -12.95 5.48 36.41
C LEU A 741 -12.62 6.30 35.17
N VAL A 742 -12.52 5.63 34.02
CA VAL A 742 -12.41 6.26 32.72
C VAL A 742 -13.70 6.01 31.94
N ASP A 743 -14.27 7.09 31.41
CA ASP A 743 -15.46 7.07 30.56
C ASP A 743 -15.18 7.92 29.32
N GLY A 744 -14.84 7.25 28.21
CA GLY A 744 -14.25 7.92 27.05
C GLY A 744 -12.91 8.59 27.38
N ALA A 745 -12.78 9.87 27.07
CA ALA A 745 -11.60 10.67 27.41
C ALA A 745 -11.66 11.30 28.82
N GLU A 746 -12.78 11.13 29.55
CA GLU A 746 -12.98 11.74 30.85
C GLU A 746 -12.59 10.80 32.00
N VAL A 747 -11.91 11.36 33.00
CA VAL A 747 -11.60 10.68 34.26
C VAL A 747 -12.61 11.10 35.30
N LYS A 748 -13.42 10.15 35.78
CA LYS A 748 -14.44 10.38 36.78
C LYS A 748 -14.03 9.79 38.13
N ARG A 749 -14.31 10.52 39.22
CA ARG A 749 -14.13 10.03 40.60
C ARG A 749 -15.48 9.85 41.24
N ILE A 750 -15.73 8.65 41.74
CA ILE A 750 -16.98 8.32 42.40
C ILE A 750 -16.75 7.88 43.86
N PRO A 751 -17.58 8.34 44.83
CA PRO A 751 -17.50 7.86 46.20
C PRO A 751 -18.02 6.42 46.29
N VAL A 752 -17.43 5.62 47.17
CA VAL A 752 -17.83 4.23 47.41
C VAL A 752 -18.99 4.18 48.42
N ALA A 753 -20.15 3.71 47.96
CA ALA A 753 -21.31 3.43 48.82
C ALA A 753 -21.26 1.96 49.30
N TRP A 754 -20.64 1.73 50.43
CA TRP A 754 -20.48 0.38 50.98
C TRP A 754 -21.81 -0.27 51.33
N THR A 755 -21.97 -1.54 50.96
CA THR A 755 -23.06 -2.41 51.43
C THR A 755 -22.48 -3.52 52.31
N THR A 756 -23.21 -3.91 53.37
CA THR A 756 -22.73 -5.00 54.24
C THR A 756 -23.37 -6.32 53.81
N GLY A 757 -22.55 -7.30 53.52
CA GLY A 757 -22.99 -8.63 53.14
C GLY A 757 -23.47 -9.48 54.32
N PRO A 758 -24.07 -10.65 54.06
CA PRO A 758 -24.52 -11.57 55.13
C PRO A 758 -23.37 -12.06 56.03
N ASP A 759 -22.14 -12.05 55.52
CA ASP A 759 -20.90 -12.40 56.21
C ASP A 759 -20.32 -11.25 57.07
N GLY A 760 -21.02 -10.11 57.14
CA GLY A 760 -20.60 -8.91 57.84
C GLY A 760 -19.53 -8.08 57.12
N ALA A 761 -19.00 -8.55 55.98
CA ALA A 761 -18.00 -7.81 55.22
C ALA A 761 -18.65 -6.67 54.42
N ALA A 762 -17.94 -5.56 54.30
CA ALA A 762 -18.33 -4.46 53.45
C ALA A 762 -17.95 -4.75 51.99
N LYS A 763 -18.88 -4.51 51.08
CA LYS A 763 -18.69 -4.74 49.63
C LYS A 763 -19.18 -3.55 48.83
N PHE A 764 -18.54 -3.37 47.66
CA PHE A 764 -18.98 -2.43 46.61
C PHE A 764 -18.60 -2.98 45.25
N VAL A 765 -19.47 -2.79 44.27
CA VAL A 765 -19.21 -3.21 42.88
C VAL A 765 -19.61 -2.09 41.94
N VAL A 766 -18.78 -1.81 40.99
CA VAL A 766 -19.09 -0.91 39.87
C VAL A 766 -18.64 -1.53 38.56
N GLU A 767 -19.46 -1.35 37.55
CA GLU A 767 -19.12 -1.68 36.16
C GLU A 767 -19.21 -0.42 35.31
N VAL A 768 -18.24 -0.21 34.44
CA VAL A 768 -18.22 0.88 33.48
C VAL A 768 -17.84 0.36 32.11
N ARG A 769 -18.57 0.78 31.09
CA ARG A 769 -18.21 0.54 29.69
C ARG A 769 -17.25 1.64 29.25
N MET A 770 -16.10 1.24 28.79
CA MET A 770 -15.09 2.12 28.19
C MET A 770 -15.24 2.03 26.66
N SER A 771 -15.64 3.14 26.05
CA SER A 771 -15.76 3.31 24.60
C SER A 771 -14.84 4.47 24.20
N TRP A 772 -13.95 4.31 23.24
CA TRP A 772 -12.97 5.34 22.84
C TRP A 772 -12.61 5.30 21.36
#